data_8088baea95241d570cf9414072138f62
#
_entry.id   8088baea95241d570cf9414072138f62
#
_cell.length_a   1.000
_cell.length_b   1.000
_cell.length_c   1.000
_cell.angle_alpha   90.00
_cell.angle_beta   90.00
_cell.angle_gamma   90.00
#
_symmetry.space_group_name_H-M   'P 1'
#
loop_
_entity.id
_entity.type
_entity.pdbx_description
1 polymer ?
#
loop_
_entity_poly.entity_id
_entity_poly.type
_entity_poly.pdbx_seq_one_letter_code
_entity_poly.pdbx_strand_id
1 'polypeptide(L)'
;MNHDPRNSKPMKKAAGKAEAAHHSSVRKGQAPRTRKPGSKKAGRKLSTPIRVLLGVLSTLALTCLIVGMTLLVYIFVFTHGDPAIDLNEYKANQNQTTIVYAYDDKQQPVEVTRLHGSENRIWVSLSEMPEEMKKAAIAIEDKRFEKHNGVDWFRTASAVFMHGMSQGGSTITQQLIKNLTGDKEVTIVRKFNEILYALNMERNYSKDEILEAYLNTIYLGEGCYGVKTAAEKYFGKDVSELNLAECTALLGITQYPYKYDPLVNPKENKTRQKYGLDVLLETKEISQEEYDEAINYKLVFTNSDEYKAAHKDDKESTQTESQIQSYYVDYVVDQVIDDFMEQYGLTEQQATQKVYYGGLKIYTAMEPDVQAAMEDVFYNRKTVANKGVQAAMTIMDYKGRVVGIVGGLGEKKQNRGLNRAVSSKRQPGSSIKPLSIYAPAIENNLYYWSSMIRDSASRYVDGKPWPVNYGKKPGDGLLHPLQYAVERSLNTVPARMLEKITIKTSFDFLENRFHLSTLEKADADWAPLVTGAFTQGVTTIDMAAAYAAFGNGGTYYEPYCYYKVTNSSGSETLLQTSVKGEKALSPDTADVMCELLQANTSYGTTAAAAISGFQTMAKTGTTTDEKDRWFAAGTPYYVSATWYGYDTPKTIDLNSNYNPSAKLFKAVFDKIHKDLPAKEFEKSGLTVEKEYCTKTGLIASPSCTSKKKGWYKITDTPAECTSCGGSGLLNNIAGNVSNAIGQAGDVVSNALDQAGQAIENALGGITP
;
A
#
# COMPACT_ATOMS: atom_id res chain seq x y z
N MET A 1 16.41 9.45 -24.35
CA MET A 1 16.70 9.02 -25.74
C MET A 1 15.37 8.83 -26.44
N ASN A 2 15.22 9.54 -27.54
CA ASN A 2 14.05 9.60 -28.42
C ASN A 2 13.55 8.24 -28.90
N HIS A 3 12.26 8.09 -29.05
CA HIS A 3 11.67 7.68 -30.33
C HIS A 3 10.16 7.95 -30.37
N ASP A 4 9.81 8.79 -31.30
CA ASP A 4 8.47 9.03 -31.87
C ASP A 4 8.16 7.93 -32.89
N PRO A 5 6.92 7.47 -33.07
CA PRO A 5 6.48 7.03 -34.39
C PRO A 5 5.21 7.74 -34.88
N ARG A 6 5.37 8.36 -36.02
CA ARG A 6 4.32 8.85 -36.91
C ARG A 6 3.74 7.73 -37.76
N ASN A 7 2.47 7.96 -38.16
CA ASN A 7 1.83 7.60 -39.43
C ASN A 7 1.33 6.19 -39.69
N SER A 8 0.02 6.12 -39.86
CA SER A 8 -0.54 5.54 -41.10
C SER A 8 -2.04 5.87 -41.25
N LYS A 9 -2.36 6.51 -42.41
CA LYS A 9 -3.71 6.56 -42.98
C LYS A 9 -3.97 5.27 -43.79
N PRO A 10 -5.23 4.89 -44.02
CA PRO A 10 -5.62 4.41 -45.36
C PRO A 10 -6.89 5.09 -45.90
N MET A 11 -6.75 5.55 -47.07
CA MET A 11 -7.36 5.25 -48.38
C MET A 11 -8.88 5.02 -48.48
N LYS A 12 -9.37 5.83 -49.41
CA LYS A 12 -10.63 5.92 -50.13
C LYS A 12 -11.17 4.58 -50.65
N LYS A 13 -12.49 4.51 -50.78
CA LYS A 13 -13.15 3.96 -52.03
C LYS A 13 -14.47 4.66 -52.28
N ALA A 14 -14.65 4.90 -53.58
CA ALA A 14 -15.67 5.65 -54.29
C ALA A 14 -16.79 4.74 -54.84
N ALA A 15 -17.76 5.36 -55.39
CA ALA A 15 -18.73 4.99 -56.44
C ALA A 15 -20.20 5.01 -55.94
N GLY A 16 -21.18 5.48 -56.61
CA GLY A 16 -21.34 6.00 -57.96
C GLY A 16 -22.80 6.45 -58.18
N LYS A 17 -22.95 7.36 -59.09
CA LYS A 17 -23.95 7.64 -60.13
C LYS A 17 -25.42 7.18 -60.01
N ALA A 18 -26.32 8.09 -60.31
CA ALA A 18 -27.16 8.21 -61.54
C ALA A 18 -28.24 9.27 -61.29
N GLU A 19 -28.33 10.30 -62.06
CA GLU A 19 -29.01 10.58 -63.36
C GLU A 19 -30.56 10.50 -63.30
N ALA A 20 -31.24 11.55 -63.65
CA ALA A 20 -31.94 11.96 -64.86
C ALA A 20 -32.96 13.06 -64.51
N ALA A 21 -32.92 14.18 -65.12
CA ALA A 21 -33.39 14.70 -66.35
C ALA A 21 -34.95 14.77 -66.52
N HIS A 22 -35.50 15.90 -66.76
CA HIS A 22 -36.15 16.35 -67.97
C HIS A 22 -37.02 17.69 -67.83
N HIS A 23 -36.69 18.56 -68.74
CA HIS A 23 -37.57 19.37 -69.66
C HIS A 23 -38.70 20.27 -69.13
N SER A 24 -38.72 21.39 -69.50
CA SER A 24 -38.92 22.30 -70.70
C SER A 24 -40.14 23.21 -70.43
N SER A 25 -40.33 24.34 -70.81
CA SER A 25 -40.15 25.15 -71.99
C SER A 25 -40.90 26.52 -71.81
N VAL A 26 -40.24 27.60 -72.25
CA VAL A 26 -40.73 28.64 -73.12
C VAL A 26 -42.09 29.27 -72.87
N ARG A 27 -42.16 30.62 -72.68
CA ARG A 27 -42.67 31.63 -73.66
C ARG A 27 -42.51 33.08 -73.23
N LYS A 28 -42.18 33.87 -74.24
CA LYS A 28 -42.02 35.29 -74.46
C LYS A 28 -43.20 36.15 -74.04
N GLY A 29 -42.90 37.44 -73.74
CA GLY A 29 -43.88 38.50 -73.90
C GLY A 29 -43.43 39.86 -73.33
N GLN A 30 -42.81 40.67 -74.16
CA GLN A 30 -42.84 42.12 -74.35
C GLN A 30 -42.96 43.12 -73.18
N ALA A 31 -41.99 44.04 -73.22
CA ALA A 31 -41.98 45.36 -72.56
C ALA A 31 -43.15 46.30 -73.01
N PRO A 32 -43.41 47.40 -72.28
CA PRO A 32 -42.59 48.59 -72.43
C PRO A 32 -42.53 49.60 -71.23
N ARG A 33 -41.47 50.36 -71.31
CA ARG A 33 -41.24 51.79 -71.00
C ARG A 33 -41.39 52.37 -69.58
N THR A 34 -40.24 52.85 -69.15
CA THR A 34 -39.87 54.20 -68.60
C THR A 34 -40.45 54.68 -67.29
N ARG A 35 -39.51 54.83 -66.29
CA ARG A 35 -39.25 56.11 -65.58
C ARG A 35 -38.02 55.97 -64.66
N LYS A 36 -37.02 56.79 -64.97
CA LYS A 36 -36.03 57.21 -63.94
C LYS A 36 -36.70 58.20 -63.00
N PRO A 37 -36.42 58.27 -61.70
CA PRO A 37 -35.16 58.73 -61.17
C PRO A 37 -34.85 58.19 -59.77
N GLY A 38 -33.67 58.44 -59.29
CA GLY A 38 -33.31 58.37 -57.87
C GLY A 38 -32.05 57.51 -57.56
N SER A 39 -30.93 58.19 -57.56
CA SER A 39 -29.65 57.62 -57.07
C SER A 39 -29.76 57.22 -55.63
N LYS A 40 -29.86 55.90 -55.36
CA LYS A 40 -29.59 55.36 -54.05
C LYS A 40 -28.14 54.82 -54.05
N LYS A 41 -27.28 55.39 -53.18
CA LYS A 41 -25.95 54.95 -52.95
C LYS A 41 -25.97 53.44 -52.76
N ALA A 42 -25.31 52.70 -53.63
CA ALA A 42 -25.10 51.26 -53.50
C ALA A 42 -24.17 51.02 -52.34
N GLY A 43 -24.71 50.56 -51.20
CA GLY A 43 -23.92 49.99 -50.14
C GLY A 43 -23.14 48.81 -50.71
N ARG A 44 -21.81 48.83 -50.65
CA ARG A 44 -20.93 47.73 -51.01
C ARG A 44 -21.35 46.48 -50.19
N LYS A 45 -22.04 45.54 -50.85
CA LYS A 45 -22.27 44.21 -50.21
C LYS A 45 -20.93 43.50 -50.05
N LEU A 46 -20.53 43.24 -48.80
CA LEU A 46 -19.36 42.43 -48.49
C LEU A 46 -19.47 41.10 -49.25
N SER A 47 -18.34 40.62 -49.76
CA SER A 47 -18.26 39.33 -50.44
C SER A 47 -18.65 38.17 -49.49
N THR A 48 -19.25 37.14 -50.05
CA THR A 48 -19.75 35.97 -49.29
C THR A 48 -18.71 35.39 -48.28
N PRO A 49 -17.41 35.23 -48.63
CA PRO A 49 -16.42 34.73 -47.67
C PRO A 49 -16.21 35.67 -46.47
N ILE A 50 -16.30 37.00 -46.68
CA ILE A 50 -16.19 37.97 -45.59
C ILE A 50 -17.40 37.90 -44.65
N ARG A 51 -18.61 37.65 -45.18
CA ARG A 51 -19.81 37.45 -44.33
C ARG A 51 -19.74 36.18 -43.52
N VAL A 52 -19.22 35.07 -44.08
CA VAL A 52 -18.99 33.80 -43.37
C VAL A 52 -17.96 34.00 -42.28
N LEU A 53 -16.82 34.66 -42.59
CA LEU A 53 -15.80 34.96 -41.61
C LEU A 53 -16.32 35.82 -40.46
N LEU A 54 -17.07 36.89 -40.75
CA LEU A 54 -17.71 37.73 -39.72
C LEU A 54 -18.74 36.93 -38.89
N GLY A 55 -19.47 36.02 -39.52
CA GLY A 55 -20.40 35.11 -38.85
C GLY A 55 -19.66 34.19 -37.85
N VAL A 56 -18.59 33.57 -38.29
CA VAL A 56 -17.74 32.70 -37.40
C VAL A 56 -17.14 33.51 -36.26
N LEU A 57 -16.58 34.70 -36.55
CA LEU A 57 -16.01 35.58 -35.52
C LEU A 57 -17.06 36.06 -34.51
N SER A 58 -18.28 36.41 -34.98
CA SER A 58 -19.37 36.84 -34.09
C SER A 58 -19.89 35.70 -33.22
N THR A 59 -19.96 34.48 -33.76
CA THR A 59 -20.35 33.29 -32.98
C THR A 59 -19.27 32.99 -31.93
N LEU A 60 -17.99 33.05 -32.30
CA LEU A 60 -16.87 32.85 -31.37
C LEU A 60 -16.89 33.90 -30.26
N ALA A 61 -17.10 35.18 -30.62
CA ALA A 61 -17.18 36.27 -29.64
C ALA A 61 -18.37 36.09 -28.68
N LEU A 62 -19.55 35.66 -29.21
CA LEU A 62 -20.72 35.39 -28.38
C LEU A 62 -20.50 34.20 -27.45
N THR A 63 -19.88 33.14 -27.93
CA THR A 63 -19.50 31.98 -27.10
C THR A 63 -18.54 32.39 -26.00
N CYS A 64 -17.48 33.15 -26.31
CA CYS A 64 -16.56 33.68 -25.32
C CYS A 64 -17.26 34.58 -24.29
N LEU A 65 -18.22 35.38 -24.71
CA LEU A 65 -19.00 36.26 -23.83
C LEU A 65 -19.89 35.44 -22.88
N ILE A 66 -20.58 34.41 -23.39
CA ILE A 66 -21.40 33.50 -22.57
C ILE A 66 -20.53 32.77 -21.55
N VAL A 67 -19.43 32.16 -22.01
CA VAL A 67 -18.48 31.46 -21.12
C VAL A 67 -17.91 32.41 -20.06
N GLY A 68 -17.51 33.63 -20.48
CA GLY A 68 -17.02 34.66 -19.55
C GLY A 68 -18.08 35.09 -18.53
N MET A 69 -19.32 35.26 -18.94
CA MET A 69 -20.43 35.63 -18.05
C MET A 69 -20.77 34.49 -17.08
N THR A 70 -20.78 33.25 -17.54
CA THR A 70 -21.00 32.07 -16.70
C THR A 70 -19.87 31.92 -15.64
N LEU A 71 -18.65 32.15 -16.06
CA LEU A 71 -17.49 32.13 -15.14
C LEU A 71 -17.59 33.25 -14.10
N LEU A 72 -17.99 34.47 -14.50
CA LEU A 72 -18.18 35.58 -13.56
C LEU A 72 -19.30 35.30 -12.56
N VAL A 73 -20.42 34.73 -13.01
CA VAL A 73 -21.50 34.29 -12.10
C VAL A 73 -21.03 33.22 -11.15
N TYR A 74 -20.28 32.24 -11.64
CA TYR A 74 -19.68 31.20 -10.79
C TYR A 74 -18.76 31.80 -9.73
N ILE A 75 -17.84 32.67 -10.13
CA ILE A 75 -16.91 33.35 -9.20
C ILE A 75 -17.71 34.14 -8.17
N PHE A 76 -18.73 34.88 -8.60
CA PHE A 76 -19.57 35.70 -7.72
C PHE A 76 -20.32 34.82 -6.71
N VAL A 77 -20.98 33.75 -7.12
CA VAL A 77 -21.71 32.83 -6.23
C VAL A 77 -20.78 32.16 -5.26
N PHE A 78 -19.64 31.66 -5.75
CA PHE A 78 -18.64 30.97 -4.89
C PHE A 78 -18.05 31.92 -3.83
N THR A 79 -17.66 33.14 -4.24
CA THR A 79 -17.01 34.08 -3.30
C THR A 79 -17.98 34.74 -2.33
N HIS A 80 -19.30 34.71 -2.60
CA HIS A 80 -20.33 35.29 -1.77
C HIS A 80 -21.20 34.26 -1.04
N GLY A 81 -20.88 32.99 -1.20
CA GLY A 81 -21.51 31.87 -0.47
C GLY A 81 -20.98 31.72 0.96
N ASP A 82 -21.50 30.70 1.64
CA ASP A 82 -21.01 30.27 2.96
C ASP A 82 -19.50 29.97 2.92
N PRO A 83 -18.80 29.95 4.06
CA PRO A 83 -17.38 29.67 4.09
C PRO A 83 -17.10 28.28 3.46
N ALA A 84 -16.32 28.28 2.39
CA ALA A 84 -15.95 27.06 1.69
C ALA A 84 -15.00 26.18 2.55
N ILE A 85 -14.35 26.79 3.53
CA ILE A 85 -13.58 26.12 4.61
C ILE A 85 -14.03 26.77 5.91
N ASP A 86 -14.65 25.99 6.80
CA ASP A 86 -15.08 26.48 8.10
C ASP A 86 -13.91 26.43 9.11
N LEU A 87 -13.36 27.63 9.44
CA LEU A 87 -12.27 27.78 10.39
C LEU A 87 -12.70 27.43 11.84
N ASN A 88 -13.98 27.62 12.19
CA ASN A 88 -14.48 27.32 13.52
C ASN A 88 -14.58 25.80 13.72
N GLU A 89 -15.11 25.09 12.72
CA GLU A 89 -15.12 23.63 12.70
C GLU A 89 -13.69 23.09 12.71
N TYR A 90 -12.80 23.65 11.90
CA TYR A 90 -11.39 23.29 11.86
C TYR A 90 -10.72 23.44 13.24
N LYS A 91 -10.91 24.61 13.90
CA LYS A 91 -10.39 24.89 15.24
C LYS A 91 -10.97 23.95 16.31
N ALA A 92 -12.28 23.69 16.26
CA ALA A 92 -12.95 22.77 17.20
C ALA A 92 -12.40 21.33 17.06
N ASN A 93 -12.13 20.91 15.85
CA ASN A 93 -11.60 19.58 15.55
C ASN A 93 -10.11 19.41 15.93
N GLN A 94 -9.31 20.49 16.02
CA GLN A 94 -7.90 20.42 16.40
C GLN A 94 -7.66 19.99 17.86
N ASN A 95 -8.64 20.13 18.73
CA ASN A 95 -8.54 19.81 20.16
C ASN A 95 -9.11 18.45 20.55
N GLN A 96 -9.50 17.61 19.56
CA GLN A 96 -10.11 16.31 19.82
C GLN A 96 -9.13 15.18 19.52
N THR A 97 -8.74 14.48 20.58
CA THR A 97 -7.86 13.31 20.45
C THR A 97 -8.62 12.11 19.91
N THR A 98 -8.15 11.49 18.84
CA THR A 98 -8.70 10.23 18.36
C THR A 98 -8.31 9.09 19.29
N ILE A 99 -9.27 8.20 19.60
CA ILE A 99 -9.09 7.07 20.51
C ILE A 99 -9.20 5.78 19.72
N VAL A 100 -8.23 4.90 19.93
CA VAL A 100 -8.19 3.56 19.36
C VAL A 100 -8.69 2.57 20.41
N TYR A 101 -9.68 1.79 20.05
CA TYR A 101 -10.30 0.76 20.89
C TYR A 101 -10.03 -0.65 20.34
N ALA A 102 -9.90 -1.61 21.22
CA ALA A 102 -10.06 -3.04 20.94
C ALA A 102 -11.25 -3.59 21.73
N TYR A 103 -11.66 -4.81 21.45
CA TYR A 103 -12.70 -5.49 22.24
C TYR A 103 -12.08 -6.49 23.20
N ASP A 104 -12.57 -6.50 24.44
CA ASP A 104 -12.23 -7.51 25.43
C ASP A 104 -13.00 -8.84 25.19
N ASP A 105 -12.74 -9.84 26.02
CA ASP A 105 -13.42 -11.15 25.96
C ASP A 105 -14.95 -11.05 26.14
N LYS A 106 -15.45 -9.96 26.72
CA LYS A 106 -16.87 -9.69 26.93
C LYS A 106 -17.47 -8.84 25.81
N GLN A 107 -16.72 -8.63 24.73
CA GLN A 107 -17.09 -7.76 23.60
C GLN A 107 -17.36 -6.31 24.02
N GLN A 108 -16.68 -5.82 25.08
CA GLN A 108 -16.73 -4.41 25.47
C GLN A 108 -15.51 -3.69 24.88
N PRO A 109 -15.69 -2.46 24.37
CA PRO A 109 -14.58 -1.67 23.85
C PRO A 109 -13.68 -1.21 24.99
N VAL A 110 -12.42 -1.56 24.92
CA VAL A 110 -11.36 -1.10 25.81
C VAL A 110 -10.41 -0.17 25.06
N GLU A 111 -10.00 0.90 25.70
CA GLU A 111 -9.06 1.86 25.12
C GLU A 111 -7.68 1.20 24.98
N VAL A 112 -7.14 1.18 23.76
CA VAL A 112 -5.78 0.70 23.47
C VAL A 112 -4.79 1.85 23.58
N THR A 113 -5.12 2.98 22.94
CA THR A 113 -4.27 4.17 22.92
C THR A 113 -5.04 5.39 22.42
N ARG A 114 -4.44 6.55 22.65
CA ARG A 114 -4.85 7.82 22.05
C ARG A 114 -3.84 8.23 20.99
N LEU A 115 -4.33 8.60 19.84
CA LEU A 115 -3.48 9.10 18.77
C LEU A 115 -3.17 10.58 19.06
N HIS A 116 -2.02 10.80 19.67
CA HIS A 116 -1.44 12.12 19.68
C HIS A 116 -0.68 12.26 18.36
N GLY A 117 -1.02 13.25 17.53
CA GLY A 117 -0.24 13.50 16.32
C GLY A 117 1.23 13.72 16.71
N SER A 118 2.14 13.21 15.88
CA SER A 118 3.56 13.62 15.94
C SER A 118 3.71 15.12 15.65
N GLU A 119 2.65 15.71 15.18
CA GLU A 119 2.41 17.14 15.04
C GLU A 119 1.74 17.59 16.34
N ASN A 120 2.50 18.03 17.30
CA ASN A 120 1.98 18.79 18.45
C ASN A 120 1.35 20.08 17.91
N ARG A 121 0.06 20.04 17.56
CA ARG A 121 -0.72 21.24 17.23
C ARG A 121 -1.52 21.61 18.44
N ILE A 122 -1.01 22.54 19.20
CA ILE A 122 -1.78 23.19 20.27
C ILE A 122 -2.26 24.50 19.67
N TRP A 123 -3.57 24.60 19.45
CA TRP A 123 -4.15 25.86 18.99
C TRP A 123 -4.04 26.92 20.07
N VAL A 124 -3.46 28.05 19.72
CA VAL A 124 -3.30 29.21 20.59
C VAL A 124 -4.10 30.35 19.99
N SER A 125 -4.85 31.07 20.84
CA SER A 125 -5.55 32.26 20.37
C SER A 125 -4.55 33.36 20.00
N LEU A 126 -4.92 34.22 19.05
CA LEU A 126 -4.05 35.31 18.62
C LEU A 126 -3.70 36.27 19.79
N SER A 127 -4.57 36.40 20.79
CA SER A 127 -4.36 37.19 22.01
C SER A 127 -3.29 36.65 22.95
N GLU A 128 -2.98 35.33 22.84
CA GLU A 128 -1.92 34.67 23.64
C GLU A 128 -0.56 34.74 22.95
N MET A 129 -0.52 35.15 21.67
CA MET A 129 0.72 35.31 20.90
C MET A 129 1.30 36.71 21.11
N PRO A 130 2.64 36.86 21.20
CA PRO A 130 3.29 38.16 21.28
C PRO A 130 2.94 39.04 20.07
N GLU A 131 2.83 40.34 20.26
CA GLU A 131 2.62 41.31 19.18
C GLU A 131 3.77 41.25 18.15
N GLU A 132 4.97 40.95 18.59
CA GLU A 132 6.17 40.75 17.77
C GLU A 132 6.00 39.59 16.80
N MET A 133 5.31 38.52 17.20
CA MET A 133 5.00 37.37 16.34
C MET A 133 4.06 37.77 15.21
N LYS A 134 2.99 38.50 15.50
CA LYS A 134 2.02 39.00 14.51
C LYS A 134 2.68 39.94 13.51
N LYS A 135 3.42 40.94 14.00
CA LYS A 135 4.16 41.87 13.16
C LYS A 135 5.17 41.19 12.27
N ALA A 136 5.93 40.23 12.81
CA ALA A 136 6.94 39.50 12.08
C ALA A 136 6.32 38.59 10.96
N ALA A 137 5.19 37.95 11.25
CA ALA A 137 4.47 37.15 10.26
C ALA A 137 4.01 38.01 9.08
N ILE A 138 3.35 39.14 9.35
CA ILE A 138 2.87 40.07 8.33
C ILE A 138 4.05 40.66 7.53
N ALA A 139 5.10 41.07 8.21
CA ALA A 139 6.26 41.71 7.58
C ALA A 139 7.04 40.73 6.68
N ILE A 140 7.25 39.47 7.09
CA ILE A 140 8.04 38.49 6.38
C ILE A 140 7.24 37.90 5.22
N GLU A 141 5.96 37.58 5.44
CA GLU A 141 5.16 36.84 4.47
C GLU A 141 4.30 37.73 3.57
N ASP A 142 3.67 38.76 4.14
CA ASP A 142 2.67 39.54 3.43
C ASP A 142 2.55 41.00 3.92
N LYS A 143 3.51 41.86 3.57
CA LYS A 143 3.61 43.26 3.99
C LYS A 143 2.32 44.10 3.77
N ARG A 144 1.41 43.60 2.93
CA ARG A 144 0.16 44.32 2.62
C ARG A 144 -1.08 43.56 3.06
N PHE A 145 -0.94 42.63 3.99
CA PHE A 145 -2.02 41.76 4.47
C PHE A 145 -3.28 42.54 4.84
N GLU A 146 -3.15 43.66 5.58
CA GLU A 146 -4.26 44.50 5.95
C GLU A 146 -4.89 45.30 4.80
N LYS A 147 -4.27 45.31 3.60
CA LYS A 147 -4.65 46.18 2.49
C LYS A 147 -5.32 45.49 1.32
N HIS A 148 -5.42 44.18 1.36
CA HIS A 148 -6.05 43.39 0.31
C HIS A 148 -7.08 42.41 0.87
N ASN A 149 -7.93 41.88 -0.01
CA ASN A 149 -8.99 40.92 0.32
C ASN A 149 -8.60 39.53 -0.15
N GLY A 150 -7.59 38.91 0.47
CA GLY A 150 -7.12 37.55 0.19
C GLY A 150 -6.09 37.41 -0.92
N VAL A 151 -6.08 38.32 -1.89
CA VAL A 151 -5.17 38.31 -3.03
C VAL A 151 -4.54 39.67 -3.22
N ASP A 152 -3.22 39.75 -3.16
CA ASP A 152 -2.48 40.94 -3.58
C ASP A 152 -2.31 40.94 -5.10
N TRP A 153 -3.28 41.54 -5.81
CA TRP A 153 -3.29 41.59 -7.27
C TRP A 153 -2.07 42.29 -7.85
N PHE A 154 -1.51 43.30 -7.17
CA PHE A 154 -0.33 44.00 -7.63
C PHE A 154 0.92 43.09 -7.56
N ARG A 155 1.10 42.42 -6.43
CA ARG A 155 2.22 41.46 -6.23
C ARG A 155 2.06 40.24 -7.16
N THR A 156 0.84 39.73 -7.31
CA THR A 156 0.55 38.61 -8.21
C THR A 156 0.87 38.95 -9.67
N ALA A 157 0.43 40.12 -10.15
CA ALA A 157 0.74 40.59 -11.50
C ALA A 157 2.26 40.79 -11.69
N SER A 158 2.95 41.41 -10.74
CA SER A 158 4.40 41.59 -10.78
C SER A 158 5.16 40.26 -10.84
N ALA A 159 4.75 39.26 -10.04
CA ALA A 159 5.38 37.92 -10.04
C ALA A 159 5.20 37.21 -11.39
N VAL A 160 4.03 37.35 -12.05
CA VAL A 160 3.76 36.73 -13.35
C VAL A 160 4.53 37.45 -14.48
N PHE A 161 4.53 38.79 -14.50
CA PHE A 161 5.09 39.56 -15.64
C PHE A 161 6.57 39.82 -15.56
N MET A 162 7.16 39.94 -14.34
CA MET A 162 8.56 40.33 -14.17
C MET A 162 9.48 39.18 -13.78
N HIS A 163 9.00 38.10 -13.16
CA HIS A 163 9.84 37.08 -12.58
C HIS A 163 9.46 35.63 -12.98
N GLY A 164 8.59 35.46 -13.96
CA GLY A 164 8.25 34.15 -14.52
C GLY A 164 7.79 33.11 -13.46
N MET A 165 7.00 33.56 -12.46
CA MET A 165 6.54 32.75 -11.32
C MET A 165 7.62 32.20 -10.37
N SER A 166 8.85 32.65 -10.46
CA SER A 166 9.96 32.19 -9.61
C SER A 166 10.07 32.87 -8.25
N GLN A 167 9.31 33.93 -7.99
CA GLN A 167 9.25 34.60 -6.68
C GLN A 167 7.89 34.40 -6.02
N GLY A 168 7.87 34.11 -4.70
CA GLY A 168 6.67 33.90 -3.90
C GLY A 168 5.75 35.12 -3.88
N GLY A 169 4.66 35.07 -4.65
CA GLY A 169 3.63 36.11 -4.73
C GLY A 169 2.37 35.79 -3.91
N SER A 170 2.34 34.68 -3.16
CA SER A 170 1.18 34.25 -2.38
C SER A 170 1.02 35.08 -1.11
N THR A 171 -0.22 35.41 -0.74
CA THR A 171 -0.58 36.10 0.50
C THR A 171 -0.66 35.11 1.67
N ILE A 172 -0.72 35.62 2.91
CA ILE A 172 -1.00 34.82 4.10
C ILE A 172 -2.27 33.98 3.93
N THR A 173 -3.34 34.59 3.43
CA THR A 173 -4.62 33.88 3.19
C THR A 173 -4.47 32.76 2.17
N GLN A 174 -3.74 32.98 1.08
CA GLN A 174 -3.45 31.93 0.09
C GLN A 174 -2.58 30.81 0.66
N GLN A 175 -1.62 31.13 1.51
CA GLN A 175 -0.79 30.14 2.19
C GLN A 175 -1.62 29.34 3.22
N LEU A 176 -2.52 29.99 3.95
CA LEU A 176 -3.47 29.33 4.84
C LEU A 176 -4.34 28.34 4.07
N ILE A 177 -4.94 28.75 2.94
CA ILE A 177 -5.72 27.84 2.09
C ILE A 177 -4.89 26.60 1.70
N LYS A 178 -3.65 26.81 1.24
CA LYS A 178 -2.75 25.71 0.90
C LYS A 178 -2.49 24.78 2.09
N ASN A 179 -2.31 25.32 3.30
CA ASN A 179 -2.10 24.53 4.51
C ASN A 179 -3.34 23.72 4.90
N LEU A 180 -4.54 24.32 4.75
CA LEU A 180 -5.82 23.69 5.10
C LEU A 180 -6.24 22.62 4.07
N THR A 181 -5.97 22.86 2.78
CA THR A 181 -6.35 21.93 1.72
C THR A 181 -5.32 20.83 1.46
N GLY A 182 -4.08 21.03 1.87
CA GLY A 182 -2.99 20.09 1.61
C GLY A 182 -2.60 19.93 0.15
N ASP A 183 -3.20 20.69 -0.76
CA ASP A 183 -2.95 20.58 -2.20
C ASP A 183 -1.59 21.17 -2.56
N LYS A 184 -0.64 20.29 -2.90
CA LYS A 184 0.75 20.64 -3.26
C LYS A 184 1.00 20.63 -4.77
N GLU A 185 -0.02 20.31 -5.60
CA GLU A 185 0.16 20.28 -7.04
C GLU A 185 0.52 21.66 -7.61
N VAL A 186 1.39 21.67 -8.62
CA VAL A 186 1.80 22.90 -9.31
C VAL A 186 1.00 23.03 -10.59
N THR A 187 -0.31 23.33 -10.48
CA THR A 187 -1.22 23.50 -11.62
C THR A 187 -1.87 24.87 -11.61
N ILE A 188 -2.27 25.34 -12.81
CA ILE A 188 -3.03 26.60 -12.97
C ILE A 188 -4.41 26.48 -12.30
N VAL A 189 -5.04 25.32 -12.40
CA VAL A 189 -6.37 25.06 -11.81
C VAL A 189 -6.29 25.17 -10.29
N ARG A 190 -5.29 24.53 -9.66
CA ARG A 190 -5.06 24.67 -8.23
C ARG A 190 -4.90 26.15 -7.82
N LYS A 191 -4.05 26.91 -8.54
CA LYS A 191 -3.84 28.32 -8.21
C LYS A 191 -5.10 29.18 -8.38
N PHE A 192 -5.94 28.85 -9.35
CA PHE A 192 -7.24 29.51 -9.53
C PHE A 192 -8.17 29.19 -8.34
N ASN A 193 -8.25 27.94 -7.94
CA ASN A 193 -9.05 27.52 -6.78
C ASN A 193 -8.53 28.18 -5.48
N GLU A 194 -7.22 28.19 -5.26
CA GLU A 194 -6.59 28.88 -4.12
C GLU A 194 -7.02 30.36 -4.04
N ILE A 195 -7.06 31.05 -5.19
CA ILE A 195 -7.54 32.45 -5.26
C ILE A 195 -9.02 32.54 -4.88
N LEU A 196 -9.87 31.66 -5.39
CA LEU A 196 -11.30 31.68 -5.08
C LEU A 196 -11.57 31.43 -3.59
N TYR A 197 -10.89 30.42 -3.03
CA TYR A 197 -10.97 30.12 -1.60
C TYR A 197 -10.47 31.28 -0.75
N ALA A 198 -9.36 31.93 -1.14
CA ALA A 198 -8.85 33.09 -0.41
C ALA A 198 -9.82 34.27 -0.41
N LEU A 199 -10.48 34.56 -1.55
CA LEU A 199 -11.50 35.60 -1.63
C LEU A 199 -12.75 35.28 -0.81
N ASN A 200 -13.19 34.01 -0.80
CA ASN A 200 -14.30 33.55 0.02
C ASN A 200 -13.96 33.64 1.52
N MET A 201 -12.75 33.22 1.93
CA MET A 201 -12.28 33.25 3.32
C MET A 201 -12.24 34.68 3.88
N GLU A 202 -11.64 35.61 3.16
CA GLU A 202 -11.54 37.03 3.57
C GLU A 202 -12.90 37.74 3.68
N ARG A 203 -13.91 37.20 3.04
CA ARG A 203 -15.26 37.71 3.17
C ARG A 203 -15.97 37.21 4.43
N ASN A 204 -15.65 35.98 4.85
CA ASN A 204 -16.34 35.31 5.94
C ASN A 204 -15.62 35.44 7.29
N TYR A 205 -14.31 35.72 7.27
CA TYR A 205 -13.45 35.81 8.47
C TYR A 205 -12.65 37.11 8.52
N SER A 206 -12.41 37.60 9.72
CA SER A 206 -11.56 38.77 9.96
C SER A 206 -10.09 38.49 9.69
N LYS A 207 -9.29 39.55 9.53
CA LYS A 207 -7.84 39.45 9.41
C LYS A 207 -7.19 38.72 10.57
N ASP A 208 -7.67 38.98 11.79
CA ASP A 208 -7.19 38.35 13.01
C ASP A 208 -7.47 36.86 13.04
N GLU A 209 -8.69 36.43 12.65
CA GLU A 209 -9.03 35.01 12.56
C GLU A 209 -8.19 34.28 11.50
N ILE A 210 -7.94 34.93 10.36
CA ILE A 210 -7.10 34.38 9.29
C ILE A 210 -5.64 34.28 9.75
N LEU A 211 -5.12 35.30 10.43
CA LEU A 211 -3.75 35.31 10.95
C LEU A 211 -3.59 34.27 12.06
N GLU A 212 -4.57 34.17 12.98
CA GLU A 212 -4.60 33.13 14.03
C GLU A 212 -4.53 31.73 13.39
N ALA A 213 -5.38 31.47 12.42
CA ALA A 213 -5.40 30.17 11.71
C ALA A 213 -4.09 29.91 10.97
N TYR A 214 -3.51 30.92 10.33
CA TYR A 214 -2.23 30.81 9.65
C TYR A 214 -1.12 30.42 10.63
N LEU A 215 -0.95 31.16 11.73
CA LEU A 215 0.10 30.92 12.71
C LEU A 215 -0.03 29.57 13.44
N ASN A 216 -1.24 29.04 13.52
CA ASN A 216 -1.51 27.70 14.07
C ASN A 216 -1.36 26.56 13.06
N THR A 217 -1.22 26.85 11.76
CA THR A 217 -1.20 25.81 10.69
C THR A 217 0.08 25.76 9.88
N ILE A 218 0.98 26.75 10.00
CA ILE A 218 2.24 26.78 9.25
C ILE A 218 3.18 25.67 9.70
N TYR A 219 3.88 25.07 8.71
CA TYR A 219 4.92 24.07 8.96
C TYR A 219 6.27 24.77 9.21
N LEU A 220 6.88 24.47 10.33
CA LEU A 220 8.10 25.13 10.83
C LEU A 220 9.30 24.16 10.98
N GLY A 221 9.28 23.03 10.27
CA GLY A 221 10.34 22.02 10.36
C GLY A 221 10.18 21.08 11.56
N GLU A 222 11.00 20.03 11.63
CA GLU A 222 11.06 19.06 12.75
C GLU A 222 9.69 18.48 13.15
N GLY A 223 8.74 18.37 12.21
CA GLY A 223 7.36 17.90 12.48
C GLY A 223 6.48 18.97 13.18
N CYS A 224 6.96 20.19 13.36
CA CYS A 224 6.22 21.24 14.05
C CYS A 224 5.26 21.97 13.11
N TYR A 225 3.97 21.91 13.45
CA TYR A 225 2.93 22.71 12.83
C TYR A 225 2.37 23.70 13.86
N GLY A 226 2.37 24.99 13.51
CA GLY A 226 1.99 26.09 14.38
C GLY A 226 3.12 26.60 15.29
N VAL A 227 2.99 27.87 15.62
CA VAL A 227 4.04 28.63 16.34
C VAL A 227 4.26 28.16 17.78
N LYS A 228 3.22 27.66 18.48
CA LYS A 228 3.36 27.17 19.85
C LYS A 228 4.26 25.93 19.92
N THR A 229 3.97 24.92 19.11
CA THR A 229 4.76 23.71 19.04
C THR A 229 6.21 23.99 18.64
N ALA A 230 6.40 24.93 17.70
CA ALA A 230 7.72 25.33 17.28
C ALA A 230 8.47 26.11 18.39
N ALA A 231 7.79 26.94 19.16
CA ALA A 231 8.37 27.64 20.32
C ALA A 231 8.89 26.63 21.36
N GLU A 232 8.07 25.66 21.72
CA GLU A 232 8.45 24.57 22.64
C GLU A 232 9.62 23.73 22.08
N LYS A 233 9.56 23.36 20.80
CA LYS A 233 10.59 22.52 20.15
C LYS A 233 11.94 23.22 20.06
N TYR A 234 11.96 24.46 19.60
CA TYR A 234 13.21 25.17 19.31
C TYR A 234 13.79 25.92 20.50
N PHE A 235 12.94 26.45 21.35
CA PHE A 235 13.35 27.28 22.48
C PHE A 235 13.02 26.69 23.85
N GLY A 236 12.15 25.69 23.94
CA GLY A 236 11.65 25.15 25.20
C GLY A 236 10.81 26.15 26.00
N LYS A 237 10.12 27.06 25.31
CA LYS A 237 9.32 28.14 25.87
C LYS A 237 7.88 28.07 25.40
N ASP A 238 6.97 28.61 26.22
CA ASP A 238 5.64 28.93 25.73
C ASP A 238 5.73 30.03 24.66
N VAL A 239 4.81 30.01 23.68
CA VAL A 239 4.82 31.01 22.59
C VAL A 239 4.67 32.43 23.11
N SER A 240 3.93 32.62 24.20
CA SER A 240 3.74 33.92 24.84
C SER A 240 5.01 34.54 25.48
N GLU A 241 6.04 33.71 25.70
CA GLU A 241 7.32 34.09 26.27
C GLU A 241 8.39 34.46 25.26
N LEU A 242 8.07 34.31 23.95
CA LEU A 242 9.02 34.61 22.88
C LEU A 242 9.22 36.13 22.72
N ASN A 243 10.47 36.57 22.63
CA ASN A 243 10.82 37.93 22.28
C ASN A 243 10.94 38.12 20.74
N LEU A 244 11.16 39.36 20.28
CA LEU A 244 11.28 39.73 18.87
C LEU A 244 12.36 38.92 18.13
N ALA A 245 13.51 38.67 18.78
CA ALA A 245 14.59 37.90 18.17
C ALA A 245 14.20 36.44 17.96
N GLU A 246 13.50 35.84 18.90
CA GLU A 246 13.01 34.45 18.83
C GLU A 246 11.84 34.31 17.82
N CYS A 247 10.89 35.25 17.82
CA CYS A 247 9.78 35.31 16.86
C CYS A 247 10.28 35.40 15.44
N THR A 248 11.24 36.27 15.15
CA THR A 248 11.78 36.43 13.79
C THR A 248 12.65 35.24 13.34
N ALA A 249 13.36 34.58 14.26
CA ALA A 249 14.09 33.37 14.01
C ALA A 249 13.15 32.19 13.66
N LEU A 250 12.05 32.07 14.39
CA LEU A 250 11.02 31.05 14.20
C LEU A 250 10.33 31.19 12.85
N LEU A 251 9.80 32.40 12.58
CA LEU A 251 9.09 32.66 11.31
C LEU A 251 10.04 32.66 10.09
N GLY A 252 11.34 32.83 10.30
CA GLY A 252 12.35 32.66 9.25
C GLY A 252 12.38 31.24 8.65
N ILE A 253 11.90 30.22 9.36
CA ILE A 253 11.90 28.82 8.96
C ILE A 253 10.91 28.56 7.80
N THR A 254 9.80 29.29 7.75
CA THR A 254 8.66 29.06 6.83
C THR A 254 9.02 28.88 5.38
N GLN A 255 10.02 29.61 4.86
CA GLN A 255 10.36 29.65 3.45
C GLN A 255 10.99 28.33 2.95
N TYR A 256 11.95 27.78 3.72
CA TYR A 256 12.63 26.51 3.44
C TYR A 256 12.96 25.82 4.78
N PRO A 257 12.03 25.06 5.36
CA PRO A 257 12.17 24.53 6.71
C PRO A 257 13.49 23.78 6.97
N TYR A 258 13.89 22.88 6.06
CA TYR A 258 15.14 22.15 6.18
C TYR A 258 16.40 23.05 6.14
N LYS A 259 16.39 24.10 5.31
CA LYS A 259 17.54 25.00 5.17
C LYS A 259 17.70 25.95 6.36
N TYR A 260 16.57 26.42 6.88
CA TYR A 260 16.54 27.42 7.95
C TYR A 260 16.24 26.83 9.32
N ASP A 261 16.29 25.50 9.47
CA ASP A 261 16.18 24.82 10.74
C ASP A 261 17.31 25.23 11.68
N PRO A 262 17.02 25.89 12.81
CA PRO A 262 18.07 26.41 13.72
C PRO A 262 18.81 25.29 14.47
N LEU A 263 18.22 24.09 14.63
CA LEU A 263 18.88 22.97 15.30
C LEU A 263 19.97 22.35 14.41
N VAL A 264 19.83 22.49 13.06
CA VAL A 264 20.75 21.92 12.08
C VAL A 264 21.64 23.01 11.46
N ASN A 265 21.05 24.16 11.10
CA ASN A 265 21.67 25.23 10.34
C ASN A 265 21.52 26.61 11.05
N PRO A 266 22.05 26.81 12.26
CA PRO A 266 21.82 28.03 13.04
C PRO A 266 22.32 29.31 12.35
N LYS A 267 23.36 29.23 11.52
CA LYS A 267 23.89 30.38 10.76
C LYS A 267 22.94 30.83 9.65
N GLU A 268 22.38 29.88 8.94
CA GLU A 268 21.39 30.16 7.89
C GLU A 268 20.09 30.73 8.50
N ASN A 269 19.65 30.17 9.63
CA ASN A 269 18.53 30.73 10.39
C ASN A 269 18.80 32.16 10.84
N LYS A 270 19.99 32.48 11.40
CA LYS A 270 20.38 33.84 11.80
C LYS A 270 20.37 34.81 10.61
N THR A 271 20.81 34.37 9.44
CA THR A 271 20.75 35.18 8.20
C THR A 271 19.29 35.49 7.84
N ARG A 272 18.41 34.51 7.96
CA ARG A 272 16.98 34.68 7.66
C ARG A 272 16.27 35.52 8.72
N GLN A 273 16.61 35.37 10.01
CA GLN A 273 16.18 36.22 11.10
C GLN A 273 16.52 37.71 10.81
N LYS A 274 17.78 37.96 10.41
CA LYS A 274 18.21 39.31 10.04
C LYS A 274 17.34 39.90 8.93
N TYR A 275 17.04 39.12 7.89
CA TYR A 275 16.12 39.57 6.84
C TYR A 275 14.77 40.00 7.41
N GLY A 276 14.19 39.22 8.35
CA GLY A 276 12.92 39.56 8.99
C GLY A 276 13.01 40.86 9.78
N LEU A 277 14.07 41.05 10.54
CA LEU A 277 14.33 42.29 11.29
C LEU A 277 14.54 43.49 10.37
N ASP A 278 15.31 43.34 9.28
CA ASP A 278 15.52 44.38 8.27
C ASP A 278 14.18 44.87 7.69
N VAL A 279 13.28 43.91 7.39
CA VAL A 279 11.94 44.24 6.89
C VAL A 279 11.07 44.97 7.90
N LEU A 280 11.08 44.55 9.18
CA LEU A 280 10.33 45.22 10.26
C LEU A 280 10.81 46.63 10.45
N LEU A 281 12.12 46.88 10.41
CA LEU A 281 12.70 48.21 10.51
C LEU A 281 12.34 49.08 9.28
N GLU A 282 12.43 48.52 8.07
CA GLU A 282 12.05 49.19 6.81
C GLU A 282 10.58 49.63 6.81
N THR A 283 9.70 48.77 7.33
CA THR A 283 8.25 49.05 7.45
C THR A 283 7.87 49.92 8.65
N LYS A 284 8.85 50.25 9.50
CA LYS A 284 8.67 51.04 10.71
C LYS A 284 7.76 50.38 11.77
N GLU A 285 7.74 49.05 11.75
CA GLU A 285 7.04 48.24 12.75
C GLU A 285 7.86 48.09 14.04
N ILE A 286 9.17 48.33 13.97
CA ILE A 286 10.09 48.36 15.07
C ILE A 286 11.01 49.60 14.98
N SER A 287 11.52 50.07 16.12
CA SER A 287 12.52 51.11 16.22
C SER A 287 13.93 50.58 15.91
N GLN A 288 14.91 51.51 15.75
CA GLN A 288 16.31 51.13 15.57
C GLN A 288 16.86 50.47 16.84
N GLU A 289 16.39 50.89 18.04
CA GLU A 289 16.81 50.30 19.31
C GLU A 289 16.33 48.86 19.43
N GLU A 290 15.06 48.58 19.12
CA GLU A 290 14.50 47.20 19.10
C GLU A 290 15.20 46.30 18.08
N TYR A 291 15.54 46.85 16.92
CA TYR A 291 16.33 46.14 15.92
C TYR A 291 17.71 45.77 16.46
N ASP A 292 18.46 46.74 17.04
CA ASP A 292 19.79 46.54 17.55
C ASP A 292 19.80 45.54 18.71
N GLU A 293 18.81 45.56 19.57
CA GLU A 293 18.62 44.60 20.64
C GLU A 293 18.37 43.18 20.06
N ALA A 294 17.41 43.04 19.15
CA ALA A 294 17.02 41.76 18.60
C ALA A 294 18.14 41.10 17.74
N ILE A 295 18.87 41.87 16.94
CA ILE A 295 19.92 41.30 16.09
C ILE A 295 21.12 40.83 16.92
N ASN A 296 21.41 41.52 18.06
CA ASN A 296 22.49 41.12 18.95
C ASN A 296 22.05 40.12 20.04
N TYR A 297 20.77 39.83 20.13
CA TYR A 297 20.25 38.84 21.08
C TYR A 297 20.82 37.45 20.79
N LYS A 298 21.34 36.78 21.82
CA LYS A 298 21.86 35.43 21.75
C LYS A 298 20.72 34.41 21.78
N LEU A 299 20.41 33.84 20.66
CA LEU A 299 19.44 32.75 20.57
C LEU A 299 19.98 31.48 21.26
N VAL A 300 19.22 30.89 22.16
CA VAL A 300 19.55 29.66 22.87
C VAL A 300 18.54 28.60 22.46
N PHE A 301 18.99 27.61 21.68
CA PHE A 301 18.17 26.51 21.15
C PHE A 301 18.24 25.29 22.07
N THR A 302 17.21 24.46 22.07
CA THR A 302 17.07 23.27 22.93
C THR A 302 18.19 22.24 22.78
N ASN A 303 18.84 22.17 21.62
CA ASN A 303 19.97 21.28 21.40
C ASN A 303 21.33 21.85 21.84
N SER A 304 21.41 23.10 22.24
CA SER A 304 22.65 23.79 22.69
C SER A 304 23.14 23.27 24.06
N ASP A 305 24.45 23.30 24.26
CA ASP A 305 25.05 22.93 25.57
C ASP A 305 24.60 23.83 26.69
N GLU A 306 24.33 25.09 26.37
CA GLU A 306 23.85 26.09 27.32
C GLU A 306 22.44 25.74 27.82
N TYR A 307 21.52 25.43 26.90
CA TYR A 307 20.18 24.96 27.24
C TYR A 307 20.23 23.70 28.10
N LYS A 308 20.98 22.68 27.67
CA LYS A 308 21.14 21.42 28.39
C LYS A 308 21.77 21.56 29.76
N ALA A 309 22.66 22.53 29.93
CA ALA A 309 23.28 22.84 31.23
C ALA A 309 22.29 23.52 32.18
N ALA A 310 21.47 24.44 31.68
CA ALA A 310 20.45 25.15 32.47
C ALA A 310 19.30 24.23 32.93
N HIS A 311 18.97 23.18 32.14
CA HIS A 311 17.85 22.28 32.41
C HIS A 311 18.31 20.87 32.86
N LYS A 312 19.49 20.75 33.47
CA LYS A 312 20.06 19.48 33.94
C LYS A 312 19.24 18.79 35.02
N ASP A 313 18.54 19.56 35.82
CA ASP A 313 17.78 19.06 36.97
C ASP A 313 16.28 18.88 36.67
N ASP A 314 15.83 19.27 35.47
CA ASP A 314 14.45 19.13 35.03
C ASP A 314 14.18 17.68 34.53
N LYS A 315 14.43 16.70 35.41
CA LYS A 315 14.19 15.29 35.10
C LYS A 315 12.71 14.91 34.98
N GLU A 316 11.79 15.84 35.11
CA GLU A 316 10.35 15.59 35.05
C GLU A 316 9.54 16.81 34.59
N SER A 317 9.87 17.43 33.50
CA SER A 317 8.88 18.28 32.81
C SER A 317 8.52 17.63 31.46
N THR A 318 7.48 16.88 31.49
CA THR A 318 6.49 16.63 30.43
C THR A 318 6.86 17.12 29.02
N GLN A 319 7.94 16.60 28.42
CA GLN A 319 7.77 16.17 27.06
C GLN A 319 6.74 15.04 27.16
N THR A 320 5.56 15.27 26.65
CA THR A 320 4.66 14.17 26.27
C THR A 320 5.48 13.41 25.24
N GLU A 321 6.28 12.43 25.69
CA GLU A 321 6.91 11.47 24.78
C GLU A 321 5.76 10.98 23.94
N SER A 322 5.79 11.27 22.65
CA SER A 322 4.78 10.76 21.74
C SER A 322 4.82 9.25 21.93
N GLN A 323 3.80 8.73 22.59
CA GLN A 323 3.74 7.31 22.95
C GLN A 323 4.01 6.50 21.69
N ILE A 324 5.08 5.70 21.69
CA ILE A 324 5.40 4.85 20.54
C ILE A 324 4.29 3.82 20.42
N GLN A 325 3.53 3.92 19.35
CA GLN A 325 2.43 3.02 19.05
C GLN A 325 2.95 1.65 18.61
N SER A 326 2.13 0.61 18.78
CA SER A 326 2.41 -0.71 18.24
C SER A 326 2.48 -0.70 16.69
N TYR A 327 3.11 -1.70 16.10
CA TYR A 327 3.04 -1.89 14.64
C TYR A 327 1.59 -2.12 14.15
N TYR A 328 0.75 -2.68 15.01
CA TYR A 328 -0.66 -2.87 14.70
C TYR A 328 -1.41 -1.55 14.61
N VAL A 329 -1.22 -0.68 15.60
CA VAL A 329 -1.86 0.65 15.60
C VAL A 329 -1.40 1.49 14.41
N ASP A 330 -0.09 1.45 14.08
CA ASP A 330 0.41 2.12 12.87
C ASP A 330 -0.31 1.62 11.61
N TYR A 331 -0.49 0.30 11.47
CA TYR A 331 -1.20 -0.29 10.34
C TYR A 331 -2.67 0.13 10.29
N VAL A 332 -3.35 0.18 11.42
CA VAL A 332 -4.74 0.69 11.51
C VAL A 332 -4.81 2.15 11.08
N VAL A 333 -3.89 2.99 11.55
CA VAL A 333 -3.84 4.42 11.19
C VAL A 333 -3.63 4.59 9.68
N ASP A 334 -2.68 3.86 9.10
CA ASP A 334 -2.41 3.92 7.66
C ASP A 334 -3.65 3.49 6.86
N GLN A 335 -4.29 2.36 7.24
CA GLN A 335 -5.47 1.86 6.55
C GLN A 335 -6.67 2.81 6.65
N VAL A 336 -6.92 3.39 7.84
CA VAL A 336 -8.01 4.39 8.02
C VAL A 336 -7.75 5.66 7.21
N ILE A 337 -6.49 6.08 7.07
CA ILE A 337 -6.13 7.22 6.20
C ILE A 337 -6.47 6.88 4.74
N ASP A 338 -6.04 5.71 4.25
CA ASP A 338 -6.29 5.27 2.87
C ASP A 338 -7.80 5.16 2.58
N ASP A 339 -8.57 4.59 3.50
CA ASP A 339 -10.02 4.44 3.36
C ASP A 339 -10.76 5.80 3.37
N PHE A 340 -10.28 6.78 4.15
CA PHE A 340 -10.80 8.15 4.08
C PHE A 340 -10.46 8.83 2.74
N MET A 341 -9.27 8.59 2.21
CA MET A 341 -8.89 9.09 0.89
C MET A 341 -9.79 8.50 -0.20
N GLU A 342 -10.02 7.19 -0.17
CA GLU A 342 -10.83 6.49 -1.16
C GLU A 342 -12.31 6.88 -1.07
N GLN A 343 -12.90 6.81 0.12
CA GLN A 343 -14.35 6.99 0.29
C GLN A 343 -14.80 8.44 0.16
N TYR A 344 -13.97 9.40 0.64
CA TYR A 344 -14.33 10.82 0.68
C TYR A 344 -13.55 11.70 -0.30
N GLY A 345 -12.62 11.12 -1.06
CA GLY A 345 -11.78 11.88 -2.00
C GLY A 345 -10.84 12.87 -1.32
N LEU A 346 -10.43 12.59 -0.07
CA LEU A 346 -9.53 13.45 0.68
C LEU A 346 -8.09 13.30 0.18
N THR A 347 -7.29 14.36 0.33
CA THR A 347 -5.84 14.23 0.19
C THR A 347 -5.27 13.48 1.40
N GLU A 348 -4.10 12.86 1.26
CA GLU A 348 -3.40 12.17 2.36
C GLU A 348 -3.27 13.09 3.59
N GLN A 349 -2.95 14.37 3.37
CA GLN A 349 -2.81 15.35 4.45
C GLN A 349 -4.15 15.60 5.18
N GLN A 350 -5.26 15.73 4.45
CA GLN A 350 -6.59 15.92 5.04
C GLN A 350 -7.04 14.68 5.81
N ALA A 351 -6.84 13.49 5.22
CA ALA A 351 -7.16 12.24 5.87
C ALA A 351 -6.32 12.01 7.13
N THR A 352 -5.00 12.26 7.07
CA THR A 352 -4.10 12.20 8.23
C THR A 352 -4.56 13.14 9.32
N GLN A 353 -4.89 14.38 8.96
CA GLN A 353 -5.40 15.36 9.92
C GLN A 353 -6.70 14.91 10.57
N LYS A 354 -7.65 14.39 9.77
CA LYS A 354 -8.90 13.85 10.29
C LYS A 354 -8.67 12.68 11.24
N VAL A 355 -7.73 11.79 10.94
CA VAL A 355 -7.42 10.63 11.78
C VAL A 355 -6.78 11.03 13.10
N TYR A 356 -5.88 11.98 13.13
CA TYR A 356 -5.20 12.36 14.37
C TYR A 356 -5.98 13.35 15.23
N TYR A 357 -6.72 14.26 14.61
CA TYR A 357 -7.33 15.42 15.30
C TYR A 357 -8.85 15.50 15.17
N GLY A 358 -9.47 14.59 14.43
CA GLY A 358 -10.92 14.58 14.27
C GLY A 358 -11.71 14.00 15.44
N GLY A 359 -11.04 13.67 16.55
CA GLY A 359 -11.70 13.07 17.73
C GLY A 359 -12.37 11.75 17.45
N LEU A 360 -11.87 11.01 16.47
CA LEU A 360 -12.49 9.76 16.01
C LEU A 360 -12.43 8.68 17.08
N LYS A 361 -13.34 7.71 16.98
CA LYS A 361 -13.27 6.45 17.71
C LYS A 361 -13.04 5.33 16.70
N ILE A 362 -11.86 4.72 16.72
CA ILE A 362 -11.45 3.64 15.83
C ILE A 362 -11.60 2.32 16.60
N TYR A 363 -12.47 1.43 16.14
CA TYR A 363 -12.72 0.13 16.75
C TYR A 363 -11.95 -0.93 15.97
N THR A 364 -10.82 -1.35 16.51
CA THR A 364 -9.90 -2.27 15.84
C THR A 364 -10.35 -3.74 15.94
N ALA A 365 -9.80 -4.53 15.04
CA ALA A 365 -9.93 -5.97 15.02
C ALA A 365 -8.85 -6.70 15.87
N MET A 366 -7.98 -5.94 16.54
CA MET A 366 -6.87 -6.42 17.37
C MET A 366 -7.38 -7.27 18.55
N GLU A 367 -6.64 -8.31 18.87
CA GLU A 367 -6.71 -8.99 20.17
C GLU A 367 -5.53 -8.55 21.03
N PRO A 368 -5.77 -7.77 22.11
CA PRO A 368 -4.71 -7.19 22.93
C PRO A 368 -3.71 -8.21 23.47
N ASP A 369 -4.17 -9.36 23.92
CA ASP A 369 -3.31 -10.42 24.48
C ASP A 369 -2.45 -11.07 23.40
N VAL A 370 -3.00 -11.24 22.18
CA VAL A 370 -2.23 -11.75 21.03
C VAL A 370 -1.14 -10.76 20.65
N GLN A 371 -1.49 -9.48 20.54
CA GLN A 371 -0.53 -8.43 20.19
C GLN A 371 0.57 -8.32 21.25
N ALA A 372 0.22 -8.32 22.52
CA ALA A 372 1.18 -8.26 23.64
C ALA A 372 2.13 -9.47 23.64
N ALA A 373 1.62 -10.68 23.38
CA ALA A 373 2.44 -11.89 23.27
C ALA A 373 3.43 -11.82 22.09
N MET A 374 3.00 -11.25 20.95
CA MET A 374 3.87 -11.04 19.80
C MET A 374 4.98 -10.03 20.12
N GLU A 375 4.65 -8.90 20.72
CA GLU A 375 5.60 -7.87 21.10
C GLU A 375 6.64 -8.37 22.10
N ASP A 376 6.21 -9.10 23.15
CA ASP A 376 7.13 -9.69 24.12
C ASP A 376 8.17 -10.62 23.45
N VAL A 377 7.75 -11.46 22.50
CA VAL A 377 8.64 -12.38 21.79
C VAL A 377 9.59 -11.64 20.83
N PHE A 378 9.09 -10.66 20.07
CA PHE A 378 9.87 -9.98 19.03
C PHE A 378 10.77 -8.89 19.60
N TYR A 379 10.34 -8.13 20.61
CA TYR A 379 11.14 -7.07 21.20
C TYR A 379 12.29 -7.62 22.05
N ASN A 380 12.08 -8.77 22.67
CA ASN A 380 13.07 -9.39 23.56
C ASN A 380 14.31 -9.97 22.83
N ARG A 381 14.29 -10.20 21.52
CA ARG A 381 15.38 -10.76 20.70
C ARG A 381 16.06 -12.03 21.23
N LYS A 382 15.74 -12.54 22.42
CA LYS A 382 16.36 -13.74 22.99
C LYS A 382 16.08 -15.00 22.18
N THR A 383 15.00 -14.99 21.40
CA THR A 383 14.57 -16.13 20.59
C THR A 383 15.44 -16.32 19.34
N VAL A 384 16.14 -15.26 18.87
CA VAL A 384 16.92 -15.27 17.62
C VAL A 384 18.24 -14.54 17.78
N ALA A 385 19.32 -15.19 17.36
CA ALA A 385 20.69 -14.79 17.71
C ALA A 385 21.42 -13.89 16.70
N ASN A 386 20.96 -13.79 15.45
CA ASN A 386 21.73 -13.10 14.41
C ASN A 386 21.67 -11.58 14.56
N LYS A 387 22.84 -10.91 14.57
CA LYS A 387 22.94 -9.45 14.67
C LYS A 387 22.48 -8.78 13.37
N GLY A 388 21.66 -7.75 13.49
CA GLY A 388 21.19 -6.94 12.35
C GLY A 388 20.10 -7.57 11.48
N VAL A 389 19.68 -8.79 11.80
CA VAL A 389 18.56 -9.46 11.14
C VAL A 389 17.23 -8.86 11.64
N GLN A 390 16.21 -8.95 10.83
CA GLN A 390 14.84 -8.54 11.13
C GLN A 390 13.87 -9.72 10.99
N ALA A 391 12.67 -9.55 11.52
CA ALA A 391 11.57 -10.46 11.31
C ALA A 391 10.25 -9.72 11.35
N ALA A 392 9.23 -10.31 10.74
CA ALA A 392 7.86 -9.81 10.78
C ALA A 392 6.89 -10.98 10.89
N MET A 393 5.75 -10.74 11.52
CA MET A 393 4.71 -11.73 11.70
C MET A 393 3.33 -11.08 11.63
N THR A 394 2.41 -11.73 10.93
CA THR A 394 0.98 -11.43 10.93
C THR A 394 0.24 -12.64 11.50
N ILE A 395 -0.70 -12.39 12.41
CA ILE A 395 -1.65 -13.39 12.91
C ILE A 395 -3.06 -12.95 12.54
N MET A 396 -3.85 -13.89 12.01
CA MET A 396 -5.24 -13.67 11.60
C MET A 396 -6.15 -14.78 12.13
N ASP A 397 -7.44 -14.47 12.23
CA ASP A 397 -8.44 -15.52 12.30
C ASP A 397 -8.77 -16.05 10.88
N TYR A 398 -9.67 -17.03 10.82
CA TYR A 398 -10.07 -17.66 9.56
C TYR A 398 -11.15 -16.90 8.78
N LYS A 399 -11.50 -15.67 9.18
CA LYS A 399 -12.45 -14.78 8.51
C LYS A 399 -11.84 -13.44 8.10
N GLY A 400 -10.51 -13.38 7.95
CA GLY A 400 -9.79 -12.20 7.48
C GLY A 400 -9.45 -11.18 8.57
N ARG A 401 -9.88 -11.40 9.82
CA ARG A 401 -9.57 -10.50 10.92
C ARG A 401 -8.09 -10.59 11.32
N VAL A 402 -7.36 -9.52 11.13
CA VAL A 402 -5.97 -9.40 11.59
C VAL A 402 -6.01 -9.13 13.09
N VAL A 403 -5.54 -10.09 13.90
CA VAL A 403 -5.58 -10.01 15.37
C VAL A 403 -4.28 -9.50 15.98
N GLY A 404 -3.16 -9.61 15.24
CA GLY A 404 -1.87 -9.13 15.68
C GLY A 404 -0.86 -8.94 14.54
N ILE A 405 -0.03 -7.91 14.65
CA ILE A 405 1.06 -7.60 13.70
C ILE A 405 2.31 -7.12 14.45
N VAL A 406 3.46 -7.68 14.08
CA VAL A 406 4.78 -7.14 14.45
C VAL A 406 5.65 -7.04 13.20
N GLY A 407 6.18 -5.84 12.93
CA GLY A 407 6.96 -5.50 11.72
C GLY A 407 8.47 -5.41 11.94
N GLY A 408 9.00 -5.83 13.07
CA GLY A 408 10.44 -5.76 13.34
C GLY A 408 10.88 -6.47 14.61
N LEU A 409 12.18 -6.79 14.69
CA LEU A 409 12.82 -7.34 15.89
C LEU A 409 13.45 -6.23 16.73
N GLY A 410 13.26 -6.31 18.05
CA GLY A 410 13.67 -5.31 19.02
C GLY A 410 12.63 -4.23 19.19
N GLU A 411 12.85 -3.37 20.19
CA GLU A 411 11.93 -2.31 20.55
C GLU A 411 11.71 -1.31 19.38
N LYS A 412 10.47 -0.98 19.13
CA LYS A 412 10.08 0.01 18.11
C LYS A 412 10.44 1.40 18.59
N LYS A 413 11.01 2.23 17.71
CA LYS A 413 11.59 3.52 18.09
C LYS A 413 10.86 4.74 17.52
N GLN A 414 9.96 4.56 16.59
CA GLN A 414 9.21 5.64 15.95
C GLN A 414 7.85 5.17 15.47
N ASN A 415 6.87 6.07 15.46
CA ASN A 415 5.56 5.83 14.88
C ASN A 415 5.63 5.84 13.35
N ARG A 416 4.77 5.05 12.70
CA ARG A 416 4.66 4.93 11.24
C ARG A 416 6.01 4.67 10.54
N GLY A 417 6.91 3.96 11.24
CA GLY A 417 8.15 3.46 10.66
C GLY A 417 7.90 2.21 9.80
N LEU A 418 8.97 1.67 9.21
CA LEU A 418 8.89 0.49 8.33
C LEU A 418 8.22 -0.70 9.03
N ASN A 419 6.98 -1.00 8.67
CA ASN A 419 6.25 -2.19 9.09
C ASN A 419 6.46 -3.31 8.05
N ARG A 420 7.42 -4.22 8.34
CA ARG A 420 7.77 -5.28 7.39
C ARG A 420 6.67 -6.30 7.16
N ALA A 421 5.71 -6.40 8.05
CA ALA A 421 4.60 -7.34 7.92
C ALA A 421 3.70 -7.03 6.72
N VAL A 422 3.54 -5.76 6.40
CA VAL A 422 2.64 -5.26 5.35
C VAL A 422 3.38 -4.59 4.18
N SER A 423 4.61 -4.07 4.43
CA SER A 423 5.34 -3.29 3.41
C SER A 423 6.51 -4.03 2.77
N SER A 424 7.12 -5.03 3.46
CA SER A 424 8.30 -5.72 2.94
C SER A 424 7.91 -6.91 2.09
N LYS A 425 8.09 -6.77 0.79
CA LYS A 425 7.87 -7.84 -0.20
C LYS A 425 9.11 -8.72 -0.26
N ARG A 426 8.97 -10.00 0.08
CA ARG A 426 10.09 -10.96 0.19
C ARG A 426 9.74 -12.26 -0.50
N GLN A 427 10.71 -12.88 -1.16
CA GLN A 427 10.50 -14.15 -1.83
C GLN A 427 10.11 -15.24 -0.81
N PRO A 428 8.94 -15.90 -0.98
CA PRO A 428 8.44 -16.87 0.00
C PRO A 428 9.18 -18.20 -0.02
N GLY A 429 9.99 -18.47 -1.03
CA GLY A 429 10.62 -19.77 -1.18
C GLY A 429 9.57 -20.90 -1.24
N SER A 430 9.91 -22.06 -0.69
CA SER A 430 9.03 -23.24 -0.69
C SER A 430 7.69 -23.09 0.06
N SER A 431 7.47 -22.00 0.81
CA SER A 431 6.16 -21.77 1.44
C SER A 431 5.06 -21.41 0.45
N ILE A 432 5.40 -21.09 -0.79
CA ILE A 432 4.40 -20.84 -1.84
C ILE A 432 3.78 -22.13 -2.41
N LYS A 433 4.47 -23.27 -2.35
CA LYS A 433 4.07 -24.53 -3.02
C LYS A 433 2.65 -25.01 -2.67
N PRO A 434 2.16 -24.91 -1.42
CA PRO A 434 0.77 -25.23 -1.11
C PRO A 434 -0.22 -24.41 -1.94
N LEU A 435 0.06 -23.14 -2.19
CA LEU A 435 -0.81 -22.21 -2.92
C LEU A 435 -0.68 -22.36 -4.43
N SER A 436 0.56 -22.45 -4.94
CA SER A 436 0.84 -22.47 -6.38
C SER A 436 0.72 -23.83 -7.03
N ILE A 437 0.97 -24.91 -6.28
CA ILE A 437 1.11 -26.26 -6.86
C ILE A 437 0.13 -27.25 -6.24
N TYR A 438 0.17 -27.43 -4.92
CA TYR A 438 -0.55 -28.54 -4.30
C TYR A 438 -2.06 -28.32 -4.30
N ALA A 439 -2.52 -27.13 -3.90
CA ALA A 439 -3.95 -26.82 -3.92
C ALA A 439 -4.53 -26.83 -5.35
N PRO A 440 -3.92 -26.18 -6.37
CA PRO A 440 -4.39 -26.31 -7.75
C PRO A 440 -4.43 -27.74 -8.28
N ALA A 441 -3.44 -28.57 -7.88
CA ALA A 441 -3.40 -29.96 -8.32
C ALA A 441 -4.54 -30.81 -7.76
N ILE A 442 -4.86 -30.63 -6.47
CA ILE A 442 -5.92 -31.34 -5.77
C ILE A 442 -7.29 -30.80 -6.18
N GLU A 443 -7.44 -29.47 -6.32
CA GLU A 443 -8.68 -28.84 -6.74
C GLU A 443 -9.15 -29.34 -8.10
N ASN A 444 -8.22 -29.48 -9.03
CA ASN A 444 -8.50 -29.96 -10.38
C ASN A 444 -8.46 -31.49 -10.51
N ASN A 445 -8.39 -32.25 -9.43
CA ASN A 445 -8.37 -33.72 -9.38
C ASN A 445 -7.23 -34.33 -10.24
N LEU A 446 -6.09 -33.63 -10.34
CA LEU A 446 -4.93 -34.08 -11.11
C LEU A 446 -4.01 -35.00 -10.29
N TYR A 447 -4.05 -34.85 -8.97
CA TYR A 447 -3.21 -35.59 -8.02
C TYR A 447 -3.96 -35.86 -6.73
N TYR A 448 -3.63 -36.98 -6.10
CA TYR A 448 -4.12 -37.43 -4.80
C TYR A 448 -3.05 -37.31 -3.75
N TRP A 449 -3.40 -37.41 -2.48
CA TRP A 449 -2.50 -37.56 -1.34
C TRP A 449 -1.38 -38.54 -1.57
N SER A 450 -1.69 -39.71 -2.15
CA SER A 450 -0.81 -40.84 -2.38
C SER A 450 -0.25 -40.96 -3.78
N SER A 451 -0.50 -39.97 -4.66
CA SER A 451 0.01 -40.01 -6.04
C SER A 451 1.52 -40.20 -6.06
N MET A 452 1.98 -41.22 -6.78
CA MET A 452 3.40 -41.56 -6.88
C MET A 452 4.07 -40.71 -7.94
N ILE A 453 5.00 -39.85 -7.54
CA ILE A 453 5.66 -38.87 -8.41
C ILE A 453 7.18 -39.08 -8.29
N ARG A 454 7.88 -39.05 -9.42
CA ARG A 454 9.32 -39.28 -9.46
C ARG A 454 10.10 -38.09 -8.89
N ASP A 455 10.99 -38.36 -7.93
CA ASP A 455 11.93 -37.35 -7.41
C ASP A 455 13.16 -37.24 -8.32
N SER A 456 13.01 -36.50 -9.40
CA SER A 456 14.11 -36.17 -10.31
C SER A 456 13.85 -34.83 -10.99
N ALA A 457 14.90 -34.14 -11.40
CA ALA A 457 14.79 -32.89 -12.16
C ALA A 457 13.85 -33.06 -13.36
N SER A 458 13.02 -32.06 -13.65
CA SER A 458 12.05 -32.08 -14.74
C SER A 458 12.62 -31.54 -16.05
N ARG A 459 13.66 -30.72 -15.96
CA ARG A 459 14.29 -30.04 -17.10
C ARG A 459 15.76 -29.74 -16.85
N TYR A 460 16.42 -29.22 -17.88
CA TYR A 460 17.77 -28.69 -17.79
C TYR A 460 17.75 -27.19 -18.09
N VAL A 461 18.44 -26.41 -17.27
CA VAL A 461 18.66 -24.98 -17.47
C VAL A 461 20.17 -24.75 -17.48
N ASP A 462 20.69 -24.14 -18.53
CA ASP A 462 22.12 -23.94 -18.76
C ASP A 462 22.95 -25.23 -18.60
N GLY A 463 22.41 -26.34 -19.14
CA GLY A 463 23.04 -27.67 -19.07
C GLY A 463 23.04 -28.32 -17.68
N LYS A 464 22.38 -27.74 -16.69
CA LYS A 464 22.27 -28.27 -15.32
C LYS A 464 20.86 -28.75 -15.02
N PRO A 465 20.71 -29.88 -14.27
CA PRO A 465 19.38 -30.35 -13.88
C PRO A 465 18.65 -29.32 -13.03
N TRP A 466 17.38 -29.03 -13.37
CA TRP A 466 16.53 -28.08 -12.66
C TRP A 466 15.11 -28.67 -12.46
N PRO A 467 14.43 -28.37 -11.35
CA PRO A 467 15.03 -27.85 -10.12
C PRO A 467 15.83 -28.94 -9.39
N VAL A 468 16.64 -28.51 -8.43
CA VAL A 468 17.30 -29.43 -7.49
C VAL A 468 16.71 -29.29 -6.10
N ASN A 469 16.74 -30.37 -5.32
CA ASN A 469 16.31 -30.38 -3.94
C ASN A 469 17.32 -29.64 -3.03
N TYR A 470 16.92 -29.34 -1.79
CA TYR A 470 17.79 -28.71 -0.81
C TYR A 470 19.16 -29.41 -0.69
N GLY A 471 20.23 -28.66 -0.58
CA GLY A 471 21.59 -29.18 -0.63
C GLY A 471 22.09 -29.56 -2.03
N LYS A 472 21.46 -28.99 -3.11
CA LYS A 472 21.82 -29.19 -4.53
C LYS A 472 21.68 -30.65 -5.00
N LYS A 473 20.79 -31.43 -4.41
CA LYS A 473 20.53 -32.83 -4.78
C LYS A 473 19.57 -32.90 -5.98
N PRO A 474 19.90 -33.61 -7.06
CA PRO A 474 19.04 -33.72 -8.26
C PRO A 474 17.78 -34.58 -8.06
N GLY A 475 17.59 -35.14 -6.85
CA GLY A 475 16.59 -36.15 -6.51
C GLY A 475 17.20 -37.54 -6.42
N ASP A 476 16.46 -38.52 -5.87
CA ASP A 476 16.90 -39.91 -5.73
C ASP A 476 16.45 -40.78 -6.90
N GLY A 477 15.66 -40.24 -7.81
CA GLY A 477 15.13 -40.97 -8.99
C GLY A 477 13.97 -41.93 -8.70
N LEU A 478 13.55 -42.04 -7.43
CA LEU A 478 12.49 -42.94 -7.00
C LEU A 478 11.11 -42.28 -7.08
N LEU A 479 10.08 -43.11 -7.05
CA LEU A 479 8.69 -42.66 -6.93
C LEU A 479 8.33 -42.48 -5.46
N HIS A 480 7.82 -41.31 -5.11
CA HIS A 480 7.35 -41.01 -3.77
C HIS A 480 5.90 -40.51 -3.78
N PRO A 481 5.10 -40.80 -2.74
CA PRO A 481 3.75 -40.22 -2.64
C PRO A 481 3.83 -38.69 -2.46
N LEU A 482 2.81 -37.98 -2.92
CA LEU A 482 2.73 -36.52 -2.78
C LEU A 482 2.95 -36.08 -1.33
N GLN A 483 2.35 -36.75 -0.34
CA GLN A 483 2.57 -36.49 1.09
C GLN A 483 4.08 -36.40 1.43
N TYR A 484 4.88 -37.38 0.99
CA TYR A 484 6.32 -37.39 1.25
C TYR A 484 7.03 -36.16 0.66
N ALA A 485 6.63 -35.77 -0.55
CA ALA A 485 7.19 -34.58 -1.20
C ALA A 485 6.86 -33.29 -0.42
N VAL A 486 5.67 -33.19 0.17
CA VAL A 486 5.25 -32.08 1.03
C VAL A 486 6.07 -32.07 2.31
N GLU A 487 6.19 -33.21 3.00
CA GLU A 487 6.95 -33.38 4.25
C GLU A 487 8.43 -33.03 4.10
N ARG A 488 9.03 -33.41 2.97
CA ARG A 488 10.46 -33.17 2.68
C ARG A 488 10.70 -31.86 1.92
N SER A 489 9.62 -31.15 1.58
CA SER A 489 9.68 -29.90 0.80
C SER A 489 10.49 -30.03 -0.49
N LEU A 490 10.34 -31.17 -1.20
CA LEU A 490 11.04 -31.42 -2.46
C LEU A 490 10.76 -30.29 -3.47
N ASN A 491 11.72 -30.00 -4.34
CA ASN A 491 11.56 -29.04 -5.44
C ASN A 491 11.24 -29.73 -6.76
N THR A 492 11.79 -30.92 -6.98
CA THR A 492 11.64 -31.71 -8.20
C THR A 492 10.20 -32.14 -8.44
N VAL A 493 9.51 -32.59 -7.40
CA VAL A 493 8.13 -33.08 -7.49
C VAL A 493 7.14 -31.96 -7.88
N PRO A 494 7.12 -30.78 -7.24
CA PRO A 494 6.28 -29.66 -7.66
C PRO A 494 6.50 -29.22 -9.12
N ALA A 495 7.76 -29.25 -9.59
CA ALA A 495 8.03 -28.94 -11.00
C ALA A 495 7.37 -29.94 -11.97
N ARG A 496 7.43 -31.24 -11.68
CA ARG A 496 6.72 -32.26 -12.46
C ARG A 496 5.19 -32.12 -12.37
N MET A 497 4.68 -31.68 -11.23
CA MET A 497 3.24 -31.41 -11.08
C MET A 497 2.81 -30.21 -11.93
N LEU A 498 3.63 -29.16 -12.01
CA LEU A 498 3.34 -27.96 -12.79
C LEU A 498 3.15 -28.27 -14.29
N GLU A 499 3.83 -29.29 -14.84
CA GLU A 499 3.62 -29.75 -16.22
C GLU A 499 2.15 -30.10 -16.52
N LYS A 500 1.44 -30.75 -15.54
CA LYS A 500 0.02 -31.07 -15.66
C LYS A 500 -0.92 -29.95 -15.26
N ILE A 501 -0.55 -29.18 -14.22
CA ILE A 501 -1.35 -28.07 -13.70
C ILE A 501 -1.38 -26.92 -14.70
N THR A 502 -0.30 -26.69 -15.42
CA THR A 502 0.05 -25.55 -16.28
C THR A 502 0.41 -24.27 -15.53
N ILE A 503 1.30 -23.49 -16.09
CA ILE A 503 1.69 -22.16 -15.55
C ILE A 503 0.46 -21.27 -15.37
N LYS A 504 -0.41 -21.21 -16.39
CA LYS A 504 -1.60 -20.37 -16.36
C LYS A 504 -2.51 -20.69 -15.17
N THR A 505 -2.83 -21.97 -14.96
CA THR A 505 -3.69 -22.38 -13.83
C THR A 505 -3.03 -22.10 -12.50
N SER A 506 -1.74 -22.39 -12.34
CA SER A 506 -1.00 -22.15 -11.12
C SER A 506 -0.95 -20.64 -10.77
N PHE A 507 -0.69 -19.79 -11.76
CA PHE A 507 -0.66 -18.35 -11.59
C PHE A 507 -2.04 -17.77 -11.29
N ASP A 508 -3.10 -18.24 -11.98
CA ASP A 508 -4.48 -17.83 -11.73
C ASP A 508 -4.94 -18.12 -10.30
N PHE A 509 -4.49 -19.22 -9.70
CA PHE A 509 -4.77 -19.50 -8.28
C PHE A 509 -4.15 -18.46 -7.36
N LEU A 510 -2.91 -18.04 -7.61
CA LEU A 510 -2.24 -17.05 -6.80
C LEU A 510 -2.87 -15.66 -6.96
N GLU A 511 -3.22 -15.27 -8.18
CA GLU A 511 -3.75 -13.95 -8.52
C GLU A 511 -5.23 -13.81 -8.16
N ASN A 512 -6.08 -14.75 -8.62
CA ASN A 512 -7.55 -14.61 -8.61
C ASN A 512 -8.25 -15.46 -7.54
N ARG A 513 -7.54 -16.39 -6.87
CA ARG A 513 -8.10 -17.21 -5.79
C ARG A 513 -7.56 -16.87 -4.43
N PHE A 514 -6.26 -16.60 -4.36
CA PHE A 514 -5.55 -16.25 -3.11
C PHE A 514 -5.18 -14.77 -3.02
N HIS A 515 -5.46 -13.98 -4.06
CA HIS A 515 -5.32 -12.53 -4.12
C HIS A 515 -3.96 -12.02 -3.62
N LEU A 516 -2.85 -12.69 -4.02
CA LEU A 516 -1.53 -12.17 -3.69
C LEU A 516 -1.29 -10.82 -4.38
N SER A 517 -1.21 -9.75 -3.59
CA SER A 517 -1.26 -8.37 -4.06
C SER A 517 -0.02 -7.90 -4.86
N THR A 518 1.07 -8.68 -4.80
CA THR A 518 2.40 -8.25 -5.26
C THR A 518 2.90 -8.97 -6.51
N LEU A 519 2.05 -9.77 -7.14
CA LEU A 519 2.40 -10.55 -8.33
C LEU A 519 2.61 -9.66 -9.56
N GLU A 520 3.59 -10.04 -10.37
CA GLU A 520 3.85 -9.45 -11.68
C GLU A 520 3.65 -10.48 -12.79
N LYS A 521 3.40 -10.02 -14.01
CA LYS A 521 3.25 -10.91 -15.18
C LYS A 521 4.47 -11.81 -15.40
N ALA A 522 5.65 -11.35 -15.04
CA ALA A 522 6.89 -12.11 -15.11
C ALA A 522 6.91 -13.30 -14.13
N ASP A 523 6.07 -13.29 -13.10
CA ASP A 523 5.96 -14.36 -12.11
C ASP A 523 5.16 -15.57 -12.65
N ALA A 524 4.48 -15.44 -13.79
CA ALA A 524 3.86 -16.53 -14.50
C ALA A 524 4.92 -17.40 -15.22
N ASP A 525 5.85 -17.95 -14.44
CA ASP A 525 6.95 -18.79 -14.92
C ASP A 525 7.32 -19.90 -13.92
N TRP A 526 8.15 -20.82 -14.34
CA TRP A 526 8.53 -22.01 -13.58
C TRP A 526 9.18 -21.69 -12.22
N ALA A 527 10.17 -20.82 -12.19
CA ALA A 527 10.93 -20.55 -10.98
C ALA A 527 10.08 -19.88 -9.90
N PRO A 528 9.30 -18.81 -10.18
CA PRO A 528 8.36 -18.24 -9.21
C PRO A 528 7.37 -19.27 -8.68
N LEU A 529 6.70 -20.02 -9.55
CA LEU A 529 5.62 -20.93 -9.17
C LEU A 529 6.10 -22.17 -8.41
N VAL A 530 7.29 -22.72 -8.74
CA VAL A 530 7.84 -23.92 -8.11
C VAL A 530 8.66 -23.63 -6.87
N THR A 531 9.45 -22.56 -6.88
CA THR A 531 10.44 -22.26 -5.83
C THR A 531 10.20 -20.97 -5.08
N GLY A 532 9.18 -20.19 -5.47
CA GLY A 532 8.87 -18.90 -4.82
C GLY A 532 9.86 -17.79 -5.16
N ALA A 533 10.53 -17.86 -6.31
CA ALA A 533 11.49 -16.86 -6.77
C ALA A 533 10.76 -15.71 -7.49
N PHE A 534 9.79 -15.08 -6.81
CA PHE A 534 9.00 -13.98 -7.37
C PHE A 534 9.82 -12.72 -7.58
N THR A 535 9.40 -11.89 -8.53
CA THR A 535 10.03 -10.63 -8.91
C THR A 535 10.11 -9.67 -7.71
N GLN A 536 8.99 -9.39 -7.06
CA GLN A 536 8.94 -8.56 -5.85
C GLN A 536 8.94 -9.39 -4.57
N GLY A 537 8.26 -10.54 -4.58
CA GLY A 537 7.98 -11.33 -3.40
C GLY A 537 6.58 -11.07 -2.85
N VAL A 538 6.32 -11.51 -1.62
CA VAL A 538 5.03 -11.39 -0.93
C VAL A 538 5.21 -10.81 0.47
N THR A 539 4.12 -10.34 1.08
CA THR A 539 4.10 -9.88 2.48
C THR A 539 3.65 -10.97 3.44
N THR A 540 3.85 -10.78 4.75
CA THR A 540 3.34 -11.75 5.73
C THR A 540 1.82 -11.73 5.82
N ILE A 541 1.19 -10.58 5.58
CA ILE A 541 -0.27 -10.49 5.58
C ILE A 541 -0.88 -11.24 4.39
N ASP A 542 -0.33 -11.10 3.17
CA ASP A 542 -0.79 -11.87 2.00
C ASP A 542 -0.70 -13.39 2.24
N MET A 543 0.44 -13.83 2.79
CA MET A 543 0.65 -15.26 3.05
C MET A 543 -0.27 -15.80 4.14
N ALA A 544 -0.54 -15.04 5.20
CA ALA A 544 -1.46 -15.46 6.25
C ALA A 544 -2.89 -15.57 5.71
N ALA A 545 -3.35 -14.58 4.93
CA ALA A 545 -4.67 -14.58 4.30
C ALA A 545 -4.86 -15.76 3.35
N ALA A 546 -3.88 -16.03 2.48
CA ALA A 546 -3.94 -17.16 1.55
C ALA A 546 -3.97 -18.51 2.28
N TYR A 547 -3.18 -18.69 3.34
CA TYR A 547 -3.16 -19.92 4.12
C TYR A 547 -4.42 -20.12 4.96
N ALA A 548 -5.15 -19.07 5.31
CA ALA A 548 -6.44 -19.17 6.01
C ALA A 548 -7.44 -20.05 5.25
N ALA A 549 -7.41 -20.03 3.93
CA ALA A 549 -8.30 -20.84 3.10
C ALA A 549 -8.17 -22.36 3.34
N PHE A 550 -7.03 -22.84 3.84
CA PHE A 550 -6.85 -24.25 4.14
C PHE A 550 -7.55 -24.70 5.43
N GLY A 551 -7.74 -23.78 6.38
CA GLY A 551 -8.33 -24.10 7.69
C GLY A 551 -9.79 -23.67 7.85
N ASN A 552 -10.41 -23.07 6.82
CA ASN A 552 -11.78 -22.53 6.89
C ASN A 552 -12.72 -23.06 5.80
N GLY A 553 -12.42 -24.21 5.20
CA GLY A 553 -13.24 -24.80 4.15
C GLY A 553 -13.08 -24.16 2.78
N GLY A 554 -11.96 -23.50 2.50
CA GLY A 554 -11.58 -23.02 1.17
C GLY A 554 -12.02 -21.60 0.83
N THR A 555 -12.36 -20.79 1.81
CA THR A 555 -12.80 -19.41 1.61
C THR A 555 -11.64 -18.44 1.84
N TYR A 556 -11.37 -17.57 0.87
CA TYR A 556 -10.49 -16.41 1.03
C TYR A 556 -11.29 -15.24 1.62
N TYR A 557 -10.70 -14.53 2.56
CA TYR A 557 -11.19 -13.28 3.10
C TYR A 557 -10.09 -12.23 2.99
N GLU A 558 -10.45 -11.06 2.50
CA GLU A 558 -9.53 -9.93 2.51
C GLU A 558 -9.16 -9.54 3.95
N PRO A 559 -7.87 -9.32 4.25
CA PRO A 559 -7.44 -8.92 5.58
C PRO A 559 -8.02 -7.57 6.00
N TYR A 560 -8.50 -7.48 7.24
CA TYR A 560 -8.95 -6.22 7.81
C TYR A 560 -8.45 -6.05 9.24
N CYS A 561 -8.18 -4.79 9.63
CA CYS A 561 -7.60 -4.46 10.93
C CYS A 561 -8.52 -3.61 11.82
N TYR A 562 -9.67 -3.16 11.33
CA TYR A 562 -10.67 -2.46 12.13
C TYR A 562 -12.09 -2.83 11.68
N TYR A 563 -13.04 -2.66 12.56
CA TYR A 563 -14.47 -2.91 12.27
C TYR A 563 -15.17 -1.66 11.77
N LYS A 564 -14.93 -0.52 12.44
CA LYS A 564 -15.59 0.75 12.14
C LYS A 564 -14.80 1.92 12.69
N VAL A 565 -15.04 3.09 12.10
CA VAL A 565 -14.63 4.40 12.61
C VAL A 565 -15.86 5.26 12.79
N THR A 566 -16.01 5.89 13.95
CA THR A 566 -17.12 6.80 14.24
C THR A 566 -16.62 8.19 14.55
N ASN A 567 -17.53 9.17 14.54
CA ASN A 567 -17.25 10.51 15.05
C ASN A 567 -17.00 10.49 16.56
N SER A 568 -16.64 11.63 17.13
CA SER A 568 -16.29 11.79 18.56
C SER A 568 -17.43 11.40 19.53
N SER A 569 -18.67 11.68 19.18
CA SER A 569 -19.85 11.28 19.98
C SER A 569 -20.14 9.78 19.88
N GLY A 570 -19.70 9.12 18.81
CA GLY A 570 -20.06 7.73 18.48
C GLY A 570 -21.43 7.59 17.82
N SER A 571 -22.10 8.71 17.48
CA SER A 571 -23.46 8.70 16.90
C SER A 571 -23.49 8.41 15.41
N GLU A 572 -22.38 8.65 14.71
CA GLU A 572 -22.26 8.47 13.26
C GLU A 572 -21.09 7.54 12.94
N THR A 573 -21.33 6.55 12.08
CA THR A 573 -20.28 5.70 11.53
C THR A 573 -19.77 6.30 10.23
N LEU A 574 -18.49 6.65 10.20
CA LEU A 574 -17.83 7.27 9.06
C LEU A 574 -17.22 6.22 8.11
N LEU A 575 -16.60 5.18 8.67
CA LEU A 575 -16.06 4.06 7.89
C LEU A 575 -16.56 2.76 8.52
N GLN A 576 -16.85 1.77 7.67
CA GLN A 576 -17.35 0.45 8.11
C GLN A 576 -16.73 -0.64 7.24
N THR A 577 -15.98 -1.55 7.86
CA THR A 577 -15.44 -2.72 7.16
C THR A 577 -16.54 -3.67 6.72
N SER A 578 -16.50 -4.10 5.47
CA SER A 578 -17.40 -5.10 4.89
C SER A 578 -16.64 -6.41 4.70
N VAL A 579 -16.93 -7.39 5.54
CA VAL A 579 -16.29 -8.71 5.46
C VAL A 579 -17.02 -9.57 4.43
N LYS A 580 -16.32 -9.89 3.32
CA LYS A 580 -16.85 -10.77 2.27
C LYS A 580 -15.90 -11.93 2.06
N GLY A 581 -16.44 -13.16 2.07
CA GLY A 581 -15.69 -14.37 1.73
C GLY A 581 -15.83 -14.69 0.25
N GLU A 582 -14.73 -15.06 -0.39
CA GLU A 582 -14.67 -15.50 -1.77
C GLU A 582 -14.18 -16.94 -1.86
N LYS A 583 -14.80 -17.75 -2.72
CA LYS A 583 -14.40 -19.15 -2.86
C LYS A 583 -13.03 -19.25 -3.53
N ALA A 584 -12.02 -19.65 -2.77
CA ALA A 584 -10.68 -19.96 -3.28
C ALA A 584 -10.57 -21.44 -3.68
N LEU A 585 -11.08 -22.34 -2.85
CA LEU A 585 -11.02 -23.79 -3.01
C LEU A 585 -12.39 -24.42 -2.72
N SER A 586 -12.58 -25.65 -3.18
CA SER A 586 -13.67 -26.48 -2.67
C SER A 586 -13.37 -26.95 -1.25
N PRO A 587 -14.41 -27.17 -0.41
CA PRO A 587 -14.19 -27.58 0.98
C PRO A 587 -13.41 -28.89 1.15
N ASP A 588 -13.62 -29.85 0.25
CA ASP A 588 -12.88 -31.11 0.23
C ASP A 588 -11.40 -30.93 -0.14
N THR A 589 -11.08 -30.00 -1.05
CA THR A 589 -9.69 -29.64 -1.33
C THR A 589 -9.03 -28.96 -0.11
N ALA A 590 -9.75 -28.06 0.56
CA ALA A 590 -9.24 -27.39 1.76
C ALA A 590 -8.94 -28.42 2.87
N ASP A 591 -9.85 -29.38 3.11
CA ASP A 591 -9.63 -30.46 4.07
C ASP A 591 -8.37 -31.27 3.74
N VAL A 592 -8.22 -31.73 2.51
CA VAL A 592 -7.04 -32.54 2.08
C VAL A 592 -5.76 -31.72 2.22
N MET A 593 -5.79 -30.42 1.90
CA MET A 593 -4.62 -29.53 2.05
C MET A 593 -4.28 -29.29 3.50
N CYS A 594 -5.26 -29.06 4.37
CA CYS A 594 -5.09 -28.90 5.80
C CYS A 594 -4.41 -30.17 6.39
N GLU A 595 -4.90 -31.34 6.05
CA GLU A 595 -4.34 -32.62 6.51
C GLU A 595 -2.91 -32.84 5.98
N LEU A 596 -2.60 -32.52 4.71
CA LEU A 596 -1.24 -32.59 4.16
C LEU A 596 -0.25 -31.71 4.92
N LEU A 597 -0.69 -30.50 5.31
CA LEU A 597 0.15 -29.59 6.07
C LEU A 597 0.26 -30.00 7.56
N GLN A 598 -0.72 -30.67 8.13
CA GLN A 598 -0.64 -31.31 9.46
C GLN A 598 0.33 -32.50 9.44
N ALA A 599 0.29 -33.35 8.39
CA ALA A 599 1.24 -34.43 8.22
C ALA A 599 2.70 -33.92 8.18
N ASN A 600 2.95 -32.77 7.54
CA ASN A 600 4.25 -32.10 7.58
C ASN A 600 4.69 -31.73 8.99
N THR A 601 3.76 -31.30 9.84
CA THR A 601 4.05 -30.96 11.25
C THR A 601 4.25 -32.19 12.12
N SER A 602 3.68 -33.32 11.74
CA SER A 602 3.84 -34.57 12.47
C SER A 602 5.17 -35.29 12.13
N TYR A 603 5.57 -35.30 10.85
CA TYR A 603 6.67 -36.13 10.35
C TYR A 603 7.70 -35.38 9.50
N GLY A 604 7.45 -34.12 9.14
CA GLY A 604 8.22 -33.38 8.17
C GLY A 604 9.12 -32.28 8.73
N THR A 605 9.40 -31.31 7.87
CA THR A 605 10.33 -30.19 8.17
C THR A 605 9.81 -29.21 9.21
N THR A 606 8.54 -29.30 9.59
CA THR A 606 7.87 -28.38 10.54
C THR A 606 7.60 -29.01 11.91
N ALA A 607 7.98 -30.26 12.14
CA ALA A 607 7.64 -31.01 13.37
C ALA A 607 8.06 -30.31 14.68
N ALA A 608 9.21 -29.61 14.68
CA ALA A 608 9.70 -28.90 15.86
C ALA A 608 8.86 -27.67 16.24
N ALA A 609 7.95 -27.23 15.38
CA ALA A 609 7.09 -26.06 15.60
C ALA A 609 5.63 -26.45 15.94
N ALA A 610 5.33 -27.74 16.09
CA ALA A 610 4.01 -28.22 16.52
C ALA A 610 3.61 -27.58 17.86
N ILE A 611 2.37 -27.16 17.98
CA ILE A 611 1.81 -26.59 19.22
C ILE A 611 1.20 -27.73 20.05
N SER A 612 1.69 -27.89 21.27
CA SER A 612 1.26 -29.00 22.13
C SER A 612 -0.23 -28.93 22.43
N GLY A 613 -0.94 -30.03 22.19
CA GLY A 613 -2.39 -30.12 22.41
C GLY A 613 -3.26 -29.57 21.28
N PHE A 614 -2.66 -29.06 20.19
CA PHE A 614 -3.41 -28.50 19.06
C PHE A 614 -2.93 -29.08 17.73
N GLN A 615 -3.89 -29.34 16.85
CA GLN A 615 -3.57 -29.59 15.45
C GLN A 615 -2.84 -28.38 14.87
N THR A 616 -1.76 -28.63 14.15
CA THR A 616 -0.96 -27.56 13.55
C THR A 616 -0.69 -27.88 12.09
N MET A 617 -1.17 -27.06 11.19
CA MET A 617 -0.79 -27.10 9.76
C MET A 617 0.37 -26.15 9.50
N ALA A 618 1.42 -26.57 8.77
CA ALA A 618 2.54 -25.67 8.54
C ALA A 618 3.37 -25.99 7.30
N LYS A 619 4.05 -24.96 6.79
CA LYS A 619 5.04 -25.06 5.72
C LYS A 619 6.20 -24.09 5.93
N THR A 620 7.44 -24.59 5.80
CA THR A 620 8.65 -23.79 5.77
C THR A 620 8.90 -23.20 4.38
N GLY A 621 9.50 -22.01 4.34
CA GLY A 621 10.09 -21.41 3.16
C GLY A 621 11.56 -21.08 3.38
N THR A 622 12.37 -21.30 2.36
CA THR A 622 13.77 -20.92 2.30
C THR A 622 14.08 -20.50 0.87
N THR A 623 14.65 -19.31 0.71
CA THR A 623 15.03 -18.81 -0.62
C THR A 623 16.40 -19.32 -1.03
N THR A 624 16.71 -19.19 -2.31
CA THR A 624 18.05 -19.44 -2.86
C THR A 624 19.07 -18.59 -2.10
N ASP A 625 20.25 -19.18 -1.83
CA ASP A 625 21.30 -18.59 -1.01
C ASP A 625 20.88 -18.26 0.44
N GLU A 626 19.77 -18.83 0.90
CA GLU A 626 19.30 -18.71 2.29
C GLU A 626 19.13 -17.27 2.78
N LYS A 627 18.65 -16.37 1.91
CA LYS A 627 18.47 -14.95 2.23
C LYS A 627 17.22 -14.66 3.05
N ASP A 628 16.17 -15.48 2.90
CA ASP A 628 14.91 -15.37 3.60
C ASP A 628 14.49 -16.72 4.19
N ARG A 629 13.93 -16.68 5.38
CA ARG A 629 13.31 -17.81 6.06
C ARG A 629 11.83 -17.47 6.31
N TRP A 630 10.98 -18.38 5.90
CA TRP A 630 9.54 -18.27 6.08
C TRP A 630 8.97 -19.43 6.88
N PHE A 631 7.90 -19.14 7.58
CA PHE A 631 7.06 -20.13 8.23
C PHE A 631 5.60 -19.68 8.14
N ALA A 632 4.79 -20.37 7.34
CA ALA A 632 3.35 -20.17 7.27
C ALA A 632 2.68 -21.35 7.97
N ALA A 633 1.83 -21.05 8.95
CA ALA A 633 1.25 -22.07 9.83
C ALA A 633 -0.08 -21.63 10.44
N GLY A 634 -0.89 -22.59 10.86
CA GLY A 634 -2.14 -22.32 11.55
C GLY A 634 -2.50 -23.42 12.54
N THR A 635 -3.29 -23.06 13.54
CA THR A 635 -4.01 -23.93 14.46
C THR A 635 -5.52 -23.73 14.22
N PRO A 636 -6.41 -24.49 14.83
CA PRO A 636 -7.86 -24.25 14.68
C PRO A 636 -8.35 -22.87 15.14
N TYR A 637 -7.52 -22.07 15.80
CA TYR A 637 -7.84 -20.72 16.28
C TYR A 637 -7.31 -19.64 15.36
N TYR A 638 -6.03 -19.75 14.92
CA TYR A 638 -5.34 -18.70 14.22
C TYR A 638 -4.46 -19.24 13.09
N VAL A 639 -4.31 -18.44 12.07
CA VAL A 639 -3.34 -18.62 10.98
C VAL A 639 -2.31 -17.51 11.02
N SER A 640 -1.07 -17.81 10.66
CA SER A 640 0.00 -16.83 10.64
C SER A 640 1.00 -17.07 9.52
N ALA A 641 1.70 -16.00 9.16
CA ALA A 641 2.93 -16.09 8.40
C ALA A 641 4.04 -15.28 9.08
N THR A 642 5.21 -15.86 9.15
CA THR A 642 6.40 -15.28 9.79
C THR A 642 7.54 -15.27 8.80
N TRP A 643 8.16 -14.10 8.63
CA TRP A 643 9.36 -13.89 7.84
C TRP A 643 10.54 -13.54 8.74
N TYR A 644 11.75 -13.97 8.31
CA TYR A 644 13.01 -13.64 8.96
C TYR A 644 14.10 -13.46 7.90
N GLY A 645 14.83 -12.33 7.95
CA GLY A 645 15.86 -11.98 6.98
C GLY A 645 16.48 -10.62 7.23
N TYR A 646 17.30 -10.16 6.29
CA TYR A 646 17.85 -8.81 6.33
C TYR A 646 17.03 -7.86 5.44
N ASP A 647 16.96 -6.58 5.78
CA ASP A 647 16.30 -5.57 4.95
C ASP A 647 16.92 -5.50 3.56
N THR A 648 18.24 -5.49 3.47
CA THR A 648 18.94 -5.73 2.22
C THR A 648 19.27 -7.22 2.13
N PRO A 649 18.72 -7.96 1.12
CA PRO A 649 18.86 -9.41 1.03
C PRO A 649 20.32 -9.88 1.01
N LYS A 650 20.71 -10.64 2.01
CA LYS A 650 22.01 -11.34 2.09
C LYS A 650 21.84 -12.67 2.79
N THR A 651 22.75 -13.59 2.54
CA THR A 651 22.76 -14.93 3.16
C THR A 651 22.72 -14.81 4.69
N ILE A 652 21.82 -15.57 5.30
CA ILE A 652 21.69 -15.69 6.74
C ILE A 652 22.59 -16.82 7.20
N ASP A 653 23.61 -16.51 8.00
CA ASP A 653 24.47 -17.53 8.59
C ASP A 653 23.72 -18.24 9.73
N LEU A 654 23.27 -19.45 9.46
CA LEU A 654 22.57 -20.30 10.40
C LEU A 654 23.28 -21.65 10.47
N ASN A 655 23.64 -22.07 11.67
CA ASN A 655 24.03 -23.46 11.93
C ASN A 655 22.81 -24.36 11.63
N SER A 656 22.94 -25.21 10.63
CA SER A 656 22.04 -26.23 10.05
C SER A 656 20.70 -26.53 10.76
N ASN A 657 19.68 -26.86 9.99
CA ASN A 657 18.35 -27.35 10.40
C ASN A 657 17.49 -26.44 11.28
N TYR A 658 17.91 -25.21 11.54
CA TYR A 658 17.22 -24.25 12.36
C TYR A 658 16.41 -23.26 11.48
N ASN A 659 15.11 -23.21 11.66
CA ASN A 659 14.26 -22.17 11.05
C ASN A 659 13.85 -21.15 12.13
N PRO A 660 14.44 -19.93 12.13
CA PRO A 660 14.12 -18.91 13.13
C PRO A 660 12.67 -18.43 13.06
N SER A 661 12.06 -18.42 11.88
CA SER A 661 10.64 -18.07 11.72
C SER A 661 9.73 -19.07 12.43
N ALA A 662 10.05 -20.36 12.33
CA ALA A 662 9.33 -21.41 13.05
C ALA A 662 9.48 -21.29 14.59
N LYS A 663 10.66 -20.87 15.08
CA LYS A 663 10.86 -20.59 16.51
C LYS A 663 10.06 -19.38 17.00
N LEU A 664 10.04 -18.30 16.23
CA LEU A 664 9.24 -17.12 16.56
C LEU A 664 7.76 -17.49 16.60
N PHE A 665 7.28 -18.22 15.57
CA PHE A 665 5.92 -18.75 15.56
C PHE A 665 5.63 -19.53 16.82
N LYS A 666 6.44 -20.56 17.14
CA LYS A 666 6.21 -21.40 18.29
C LYS A 666 6.21 -20.61 19.60
N ALA A 667 7.15 -19.69 19.77
CA ALA A 667 7.25 -18.89 20.99
C ALA A 667 6.02 -17.99 21.23
N VAL A 668 5.43 -17.44 20.15
CA VAL A 668 4.18 -16.67 20.22
C VAL A 668 3.01 -17.60 20.45
N PHE A 669 2.86 -18.67 19.66
CA PHE A 669 1.71 -19.55 19.70
C PHE A 669 1.63 -20.37 20.99
N ASP A 670 2.75 -20.78 21.58
CA ASP A 670 2.76 -21.42 22.92
C ASP A 670 2.19 -20.46 24.00
N LYS A 671 2.36 -19.14 23.87
CA LYS A 671 1.81 -18.15 24.80
C LYS A 671 0.31 -17.96 24.58
N ILE A 672 -0.13 -17.70 23.35
CA ILE A 672 -1.52 -17.41 23.04
C ILE A 672 -2.44 -18.64 23.09
N HIS A 673 -1.88 -19.84 23.12
CA HIS A 673 -2.64 -21.10 23.23
C HIS A 673 -2.68 -21.68 24.65
N LYS A 674 -1.96 -21.07 25.59
CA LYS A 674 -1.76 -21.64 26.94
C LYS A 674 -3.07 -21.97 27.65
N ASP A 675 -4.06 -21.08 27.54
CA ASP A 675 -5.31 -21.17 28.25
C ASP A 675 -6.52 -21.47 27.33
N LEU A 676 -6.23 -21.72 26.03
CA LEU A 676 -7.28 -22.07 25.07
C LEU A 676 -7.69 -23.55 25.20
N PRO A 677 -8.99 -23.86 25.10
CA PRO A 677 -9.46 -25.24 25.06
C PRO A 677 -8.96 -25.98 23.81
N ALA A 678 -8.77 -27.29 23.91
CA ALA A 678 -8.44 -28.10 22.76
C ALA A 678 -9.54 -27.99 21.68
N LYS A 679 -9.10 -27.79 20.43
CA LYS A 679 -9.97 -27.67 19.27
C LYS A 679 -9.32 -28.37 18.08
N GLU A 680 -10.11 -28.94 17.19
CA GLU A 680 -9.69 -29.51 15.92
C GLU A 680 -10.13 -28.61 14.76
N PHE A 681 -9.49 -28.76 13.60
CA PHE A 681 -9.98 -28.11 12.38
C PHE A 681 -11.34 -28.68 11.99
N GLU A 682 -12.25 -27.80 11.63
CA GLU A 682 -13.57 -28.21 11.14
C GLU A 682 -13.41 -28.87 9.78
N LYS A 683 -14.01 -30.04 9.59
CA LYS A 683 -14.01 -30.78 8.34
C LYS A 683 -15.34 -30.65 7.63
N SER A 684 -15.30 -30.58 6.31
CA SER A 684 -16.50 -30.43 5.48
C SER A 684 -17.41 -31.68 5.47
N GLY A 685 -16.89 -32.83 5.90
CA GLY A 685 -17.56 -34.12 5.74
C GLY A 685 -17.50 -34.67 4.32
N LEU A 686 -16.78 -33.99 3.41
CA LEU A 686 -16.61 -34.39 2.00
C LEU A 686 -15.30 -35.15 1.73
N THR A 687 -14.56 -35.48 2.78
CA THR A 687 -13.32 -36.23 2.72
C THR A 687 -13.36 -37.50 3.53
N VAL A 688 -12.54 -38.47 3.18
CA VAL A 688 -12.47 -39.78 3.85
C VAL A 688 -11.01 -40.21 4.02
N GLU A 689 -10.70 -40.73 5.20
CA GLU A 689 -9.41 -41.39 5.45
C GLU A 689 -9.46 -42.83 4.91
N LYS A 690 -8.48 -43.19 4.04
CA LYS A 690 -8.33 -44.55 3.51
C LYS A 690 -6.87 -44.99 3.59
N GLU A 691 -6.65 -46.30 3.72
CA GLU A 691 -5.31 -46.88 3.55
C GLU A 691 -4.94 -46.94 2.06
N TYR A 692 -3.71 -46.56 1.74
CA TYR A 692 -3.16 -46.71 0.41
C TYR A 692 -1.94 -47.61 0.39
N CYS A 693 -1.74 -48.31 -0.75
CA CYS A 693 -0.57 -49.14 -1.00
C CYS A 693 0.68 -48.26 -1.21
N THR A 694 1.68 -48.39 -0.40
CA THR A 694 2.91 -47.57 -0.52
C THR A 694 3.74 -47.85 -1.75
N LYS A 695 3.48 -48.96 -2.43
CA LYS A 695 4.17 -49.32 -3.71
C LYS A 695 3.55 -48.64 -4.91
N THR A 696 2.22 -48.52 -4.92
CA THR A 696 1.48 -48.07 -6.12
C THR A 696 0.81 -46.70 -5.93
N GLY A 697 0.61 -46.25 -4.71
CA GLY A 697 -0.17 -45.05 -4.40
C GLY A 697 -1.69 -45.24 -4.52
N LEU A 698 -2.14 -46.44 -4.93
CA LEU A 698 -3.58 -46.77 -5.06
C LEU A 698 -4.18 -47.14 -3.69
N ILE A 699 -5.50 -47.12 -3.55
CA ILE A 699 -6.18 -47.58 -2.32
C ILE A 699 -5.76 -49.03 -2.04
N ALA A 700 -5.41 -49.31 -0.81
CA ALA A 700 -4.85 -50.61 -0.44
C ALA A 700 -5.89 -51.69 -0.48
N SER A 701 -5.59 -52.79 -1.18
CA SER A 701 -6.33 -54.06 -1.12
C SER A 701 -5.88 -54.91 0.09
N PRO A 702 -6.66 -55.90 0.51
CA PRO A 702 -6.26 -56.83 1.57
C PRO A 702 -4.88 -57.50 1.36
N SER A 703 -4.49 -57.70 0.08
CA SER A 703 -3.22 -58.33 -0.29
C SER A 703 -2.00 -57.35 -0.25
N CYS A 704 -2.20 -56.10 0.00
CA CYS A 704 -1.10 -55.13 0.15
C CYS A 704 -0.37 -55.33 1.46
N THR A 705 0.95 -55.58 1.36
CA THR A 705 1.84 -55.82 2.51
C THR A 705 2.37 -54.54 3.20
N SER A 706 2.31 -53.45 2.50
CA SER A 706 2.76 -52.13 3.02
C SER A 706 1.70 -51.09 2.76
N LYS A 707 1.16 -50.52 3.82
CA LYS A 707 0.05 -49.58 3.77
C LYS A 707 0.35 -48.35 4.62
N LYS A 708 -0.20 -47.24 4.21
CA LYS A 708 -0.27 -45.97 5.00
C LYS A 708 -1.65 -45.35 4.80
N LYS A 709 -2.04 -44.49 5.73
CA LYS A 709 -3.27 -43.72 5.65
C LYS A 709 -3.10 -42.44 4.87
N GLY A 710 -4.14 -42.03 4.20
CA GLY A 710 -4.24 -40.77 3.48
C GLY A 710 -5.66 -40.25 3.38
N TRP A 711 -5.81 -38.95 3.14
CA TRP A 711 -7.08 -38.27 3.03
C TRP A 711 -7.44 -38.02 1.57
N TYR A 712 -8.69 -38.31 1.22
CA TYR A 712 -9.19 -38.26 -0.16
C TYR A 712 -10.54 -37.60 -0.22
N LYS A 713 -10.84 -36.91 -1.32
CA LYS A 713 -12.20 -36.47 -1.63
C LYS A 713 -13.09 -37.69 -1.80
N ILE A 714 -14.31 -37.68 -1.24
CA ILE A 714 -15.26 -38.79 -1.37
C ILE A 714 -15.59 -39.06 -2.85
N THR A 715 -15.67 -37.97 -3.63
CA THR A 715 -16.03 -38.01 -5.06
C THR A 715 -14.87 -38.37 -5.98
N ASP A 716 -13.62 -38.31 -5.48
CA ASP A 716 -12.41 -38.55 -6.28
C ASP A 716 -11.36 -39.29 -5.43
N THR A 717 -11.45 -40.61 -5.43
CA THR A 717 -10.50 -41.51 -4.77
C THR A 717 -9.76 -42.36 -5.81
N PRO A 718 -8.44 -42.68 -5.58
CA PRO A 718 -7.73 -43.62 -6.45
C PRO A 718 -8.41 -45.00 -6.52
N ALA A 719 -8.21 -45.73 -7.62
CA ALA A 719 -8.67 -47.10 -7.73
C ALA A 719 -7.99 -48.01 -6.69
N GLU A 720 -8.59 -49.18 -6.43
CA GLU A 720 -7.99 -50.19 -5.56
C GLU A 720 -6.76 -50.86 -6.20
N CYS A 721 -5.75 -51.15 -5.40
CA CYS A 721 -4.51 -51.78 -5.81
C CYS A 721 -4.72 -53.26 -6.20
N THR A 722 -4.54 -53.55 -7.45
CA THR A 722 -4.58 -54.92 -8.00
C THR A 722 -3.19 -55.58 -8.13
N SER A 723 -2.12 -54.79 -7.99
CA SER A 723 -0.74 -55.25 -8.23
C SER A 723 -0.14 -56.11 -7.11
N CYS A 724 -0.76 -56.15 -5.93
CA CYS A 724 -0.28 -56.90 -4.76
C CYS A 724 -1.00 -58.23 -4.57
N GLY A 725 -1.99 -58.58 -5.36
CA GLY A 725 -2.68 -59.90 -5.38
C GLY A 725 -1.90 -60.91 -6.25
N GLY A 726 -1.88 -62.20 -5.85
CA GLY A 726 -1.05 -63.26 -6.42
C GLY A 726 -1.25 -63.63 -7.90
N SER A 727 -1.88 -62.77 -8.71
CA SER A 727 -1.92 -62.91 -10.20
C SER A 727 -0.89 -61.97 -10.87
N GLY A 728 0.12 -61.54 -10.13
CA GLY A 728 1.05 -60.47 -10.54
C GLY A 728 2.08 -60.78 -11.62
N LEU A 729 2.18 -62.01 -12.15
CA LEU A 729 3.19 -62.27 -13.17
C LEU A 729 2.80 -61.65 -14.54
N LEU A 730 1.54 -61.62 -14.90
CA LEU A 730 1.06 -61.03 -16.16
C LEU A 730 0.97 -59.50 -16.10
N ASN A 731 0.63 -58.93 -14.92
CA ASN A 731 0.56 -57.48 -14.76
C ASN A 731 1.95 -56.82 -14.59
N ASN A 732 2.97 -57.54 -14.07
CA ASN A 732 4.36 -57.04 -14.06
C ASN A 732 4.93 -56.94 -15.48
N ILE A 733 4.54 -57.82 -16.42
CA ILE A 733 4.96 -57.72 -17.81
C ILE A 733 4.28 -56.54 -18.50
N ALA A 734 2.99 -56.32 -18.25
CA ALA A 734 2.25 -55.15 -18.78
C ALA A 734 2.74 -53.81 -18.17
N GLY A 735 3.04 -53.78 -16.87
CA GLY A 735 3.61 -52.60 -16.18
C GLY A 735 5.03 -52.27 -16.67
N ASN A 736 5.87 -53.30 -16.88
CA ASN A 736 7.21 -53.13 -17.43
C ASN A 736 7.20 -52.71 -18.91
N VAL A 737 6.25 -53.20 -19.71
CA VAL A 737 6.04 -52.76 -21.09
C VAL A 737 5.50 -51.32 -21.14
N SER A 738 4.56 -50.96 -20.28
CA SER A 738 4.06 -49.58 -20.17
C SER A 738 5.14 -48.61 -19.71
N ASN A 739 6.00 -48.99 -18.72
CA ASN A 739 7.15 -48.23 -18.31
C ASN A 739 8.23 -48.10 -19.38
N ALA A 740 8.46 -49.14 -20.13
CA ALA A 740 9.41 -49.14 -21.27
C ALA A 740 8.88 -48.25 -22.42
N ILE A 741 7.56 -48.26 -22.68
CA ILE A 741 6.91 -47.37 -23.66
C ILE A 741 6.94 -45.92 -23.14
N GLY A 742 6.72 -45.67 -21.85
CA GLY A 742 6.84 -44.36 -21.26
C GLY A 742 8.28 -43.81 -21.33
N GLN A 743 9.29 -44.64 -21.02
CA GLN A 743 10.70 -44.29 -21.17
C GLN A 743 11.11 -44.04 -22.63
N ALA A 744 10.59 -44.81 -23.56
CA ALA A 744 10.80 -44.57 -25.00
C ALA A 744 10.12 -43.26 -25.45
N GLY A 745 8.93 -42.96 -24.95
CA GLY A 745 8.23 -41.70 -25.18
C GLY A 745 9.00 -40.49 -24.67
N ASP A 746 9.55 -40.57 -23.43
CA ASP A 746 10.38 -39.51 -22.82
C ASP A 746 11.69 -39.29 -23.58
N VAL A 747 12.32 -40.38 -24.11
CA VAL A 747 13.54 -40.28 -24.91
C VAL A 747 13.24 -39.65 -26.27
N VAL A 748 12.10 -39.99 -26.89
CA VAL A 748 11.65 -39.38 -28.17
C VAL A 748 11.24 -37.93 -27.97
N SER A 749 10.54 -37.59 -26.89
CA SER A 749 10.18 -36.18 -26.56
C SER A 749 11.43 -35.33 -26.32
N ASN A 750 12.38 -35.82 -25.54
CA ASN A 750 13.64 -35.11 -25.29
C ASN A 750 14.50 -34.97 -26.59
N ALA A 751 14.46 -35.97 -27.48
CA ALA A 751 15.15 -35.87 -28.77
C ALA A 751 14.47 -34.87 -29.72
N LEU A 752 13.14 -34.77 -29.69
CA LEU A 752 12.38 -33.78 -30.44
C LEU A 752 12.57 -32.39 -29.94
N ASP A 753 12.62 -32.19 -28.62
CA ASP A 753 12.92 -30.88 -27.98
C ASP A 753 14.35 -30.42 -28.29
N GLN A 754 15.32 -31.35 -28.27
CA GLN A 754 16.70 -31.02 -28.66
C GLN A 754 16.82 -30.71 -30.14
N ALA A 755 16.09 -31.42 -31.00
CA ALA A 755 16.02 -31.11 -32.42
C ALA A 755 15.30 -29.79 -32.71
N GLY A 756 14.24 -29.47 -31.96
CA GLY A 756 13.54 -28.17 -31.99
C GLY A 756 14.46 -27.01 -31.62
N GLN A 757 15.20 -27.13 -30.51
CA GLN A 757 16.19 -26.13 -30.09
C GLN A 757 17.37 -26.01 -31.08
N ALA A 758 17.81 -27.08 -31.66
CA ALA A 758 18.85 -27.05 -32.70
C ALA A 758 18.37 -26.35 -33.98
N ILE A 759 17.09 -26.51 -34.35
CA ILE A 759 16.47 -25.82 -35.49
C ILE A 759 16.25 -24.32 -35.18
N GLU A 760 15.79 -23.97 -33.97
CA GLU A 760 15.68 -22.57 -33.55
C GLU A 760 17.05 -21.84 -33.50
N ASN A 761 18.08 -22.51 -32.99
CA ASN A 761 19.45 -21.99 -33.00
C ASN A 761 20.05 -21.88 -34.42
N ALA A 762 19.65 -22.75 -35.33
CA ALA A 762 20.06 -22.71 -36.75
C ALA A 762 19.31 -21.62 -37.55
N LEU A 763 18.07 -21.33 -37.20
CA LEU A 763 17.24 -20.32 -37.88
C LEU A 763 17.46 -18.93 -37.29
N GLY A 764 17.91 -18.80 -36.02
CA GLY A 764 18.25 -17.53 -35.36
C GLY A 764 19.51 -16.84 -35.90
N GLY A 765 20.23 -17.47 -36.85
CA GLY A 765 21.40 -16.91 -37.53
C GLY A 765 21.12 -16.29 -38.92
N ILE A 766 19.85 -16.19 -39.34
CA ILE A 766 19.47 -15.64 -40.67
C ILE A 766 18.43 -14.56 -40.45
N THR A 767 18.87 -13.36 -40.11
CA THR A 767 18.12 -12.14 -40.43
C THR A 767 19.07 -11.12 -41.03
N PRO A 768 18.61 -10.41 -42.10
CA PRO A 768 19.43 -9.50 -42.87
C PRO A 768 19.80 -8.22 -42.12
#